data_36a9116dd31bbb2a7b80f78b9f713f2f
#
_entry.id   36a9116dd31bbb2a7b80f78b9f713f2f
#
_cell.length_a   1.000
_cell.length_b   1.000
_cell.length_c   1.000
_cell.angle_alpha   90.00
_cell.angle_beta   90.00
_cell.angle_gamma   90.00
#
_symmetry.space_group_name_H-M   'P 1'
#
loop_
_entity.id
_entity.type
_entity.pdbx_description
1 polymer ?
#
loop_
_entity_poly.entity_id
_entity_poly.type
_entity_poly.pdbx_seq_one_letter_code
_entity_poly.pdbx_strand_id
1 'polypeptide(L)'
;MVNRLAQSQSLYLRKHAENPIDWWPWCDEALETARSENKPIFLSIGYSSCHWCTVMEGEAFSDRAIAEYMNSHFIPIKVDREERPDIDSIYMQTLQMMTGQGGWPLNVFLTPDERVPFYGGTYFPVEPRYGRPGFLEVLQAIRRFYDTEKGKVEAFKAEILSNLQQSAALSGVTAELNRQIFQKGLEINTGIIAGSNPGPSFPMIPYAELALRGTRFNFESKYDSKQVCTQRGLDLALGGIYDHVGGGFHRYTVDATWTVPHFEKMLYDNGQIVEYLANLWSAGIQEPAFETAIAGTVEWLKREMIAPTGYFYAAQDADSFTPPTPPYQGGAENSTPPYQGETENSTPPYQGETENSTPPYQGGAENSTPPYQGGAENSTSPYQGGATGGSEPEEGAFYVWTYAELEKLLTAEELAEIKAQFTVSRNGNFEGKNVLQRRHPGKLSDTVETALAKLFQVRYGGNPDTVKTFPPARNNQEAKNDSWPGRIPAVTDTKMIAAWNSLMISGLARAAAVFGNLEYLELAVKATNFILDNQWTDGRFQRLNYDGQSAVTAQSEDYALFVKALLDLHQASLTLGNGEEAKQLPNSQFWLEKAVQVQEEFDEFLWSVELGGYYNTAKDASGDLLVRERSYIDNATPAANGIAIASLVRLALLGPNLEYLDRAEQGLQAFSSIVQDAPQACPSLLSAIDWYQHSTLIRTTPDQISGLISQYYPTAVCQIEADLPEGVIGLVCECLTCKEPAKSQERLLEEILHSQTRV
;
A
#
# COMPACT_ATOMS: atom_id res chain seq x y z
N MET A 1 4.92 -3.26 -34.42
CA MET A 1 3.44 -3.43 -34.56
C MET A 1 2.88 -3.23 -33.17
N VAL A 2 1.80 -2.50 -33.06
CA VAL A 2 1.12 -2.29 -31.76
C VAL A 2 0.33 -3.56 -31.45
N ASN A 3 0.50 -4.15 -30.27
CA ASN A 3 -0.18 -5.36 -29.82
C ASN A 3 -1.58 -5.05 -29.22
N ARG A 4 -2.28 -6.08 -28.73
CA ARG A 4 -3.67 -5.98 -28.22
C ARG A 4 -3.82 -5.07 -27.00
N LEU A 5 -2.75 -4.86 -26.22
CA LEU A 5 -2.79 -4.05 -25.01
C LEU A 5 -3.00 -2.55 -25.28
N ALA A 6 -2.83 -2.10 -26.51
CA ALA A 6 -3.08 -0.69 -26.89
C ALA A 6 -4.52 -0.22 -26.65
N GLN A 7 -5.47 -1.14 -26.59
CA GLN A 7 -6.90 -0.84 -26.35
C GLN A 7 -7.28 -0.95 -24.86
N SER A 8 -6.36 -1.35 -24.00
CA SER A 8 -6.61 -1.45 -22.56
C SER A 8 -6.84 -0.08 -21.91
N GLN A 9 -7.69 -0.04 -20.90
CA GLN A 9 -7.83 1.15 -20.05
C GLN A 9 -6.69 1.27 -19.02
N SER A 10 -6.06 0.16 -18.61
CA SER A 10 -4.91 0.16 -17.72
C SER A 10 -3.72 0.89 -18.34
N LEU A 11 -3.18 1.86 -17.59
CA LEU A 11 -1.93 2.54 -17.94
C LEU A 11 -0.77 1.53 -18.03
N TYR A 12 -0.70 0.60 -17.09
CA TYR A 12 0.32 -0.45 -17.05
C TYR A 12 0.30 -1.31 -18.33
N LEU A 13 -0.87 -1.78 -18.73
CA LEU A 13 -0.99 -2.60 -19.94
C LEU A 13 -0.63 -1.80 -21.19
N ARG A 14 -1.07 -0.54 -21.29
CA ARG A 14 -0.71 0.33 -22.43
C ARG A 14 0.78 0.63 -22.54
N LYS A 15 1.53 0.73 -21.42
CA LYS A 15 3.00 0.87 -21.45
C LYS A 15 3.66 -0.26 -22.26
N HIS A 16 3.06 -1.45 -22.30
CA HIS A 16 3.57 -2.62 -23.04
C HIS A 16 3.01 -2.79 -24.46
N ALA A 17 2.19 -1.85 -24.94
CA ALA A 17 1.53 -1.94 -26.24
C ALA A 17 2.51 -1.92 -27.44
N GLU A 18 3.65 -1.28 -27.31
CA GLU A 18 4.66 -1.14 -28.36
C GLU A 18 5.75 -2.22 -28.32
N ASN A 19 5.76 -3.07 -27.28
CA ASN A 19 6.71 -4.18 -27.20
C ASN A 19 6.59 -5.12 -28.44
N PRO A 20 7.70 -5.69 -28.90
CA PRO A 20 7.68 -6.68 -30.00
C PRO A 20 7.02 -8.01 -29.60
N ILE A 21 6.79 -8.25 -28.31
CA ILE A 21 6.02 -9.39 -27.82
C ILE A 21 4.53 -9.17 -28.12
N ASP A 22 3.86 -10.19 -28.67
CA ASP A 22 2.43 -10.17 -28.99
C ASP A 22 1.58 -10.41 -27.76
N TRP A 23 1.61 -9.46 -26.82
CA TRP A 23 0.93 -9.52 -25.54
C TRP A 23 -0.60 -9.61 -25.66
N TRP A 24 -1.18 -10.52 -24.89
CA TRP A 24 -2.61 -10.63 -24.65
C TRP A 24 -2.95 -10.02 -23.28
N PRO A 25 -4.13 -9.40 -23.11
CA PRO A 25 -4.72 -9.26 -21.79
C PRO A 25 -5.19 -10.62 -21.29
N TRP A 26 -5.45 -10.75 -20.00
CA TRP A 26 -6.11 -11.96 -19.47
C TRP A 26 -7.56 -12.00 -19.95
N CYS A 27 -7.87 -12.89 -20.89
CA CYS A 27 -9.19 -13.04 -21.49
C CYS A 27 -9.40 -14.46 -22.01
N ASP A 28 -10.66 -14.83 -22.20
CA ASP A 28 -11.06 -16.17 -22.67
C ASP A 28 -10.40 -16.54 -24.01
N GLU A 29 -10.25 -15.60 -24.92
CA GLU A 29 -9.62 -15.83 -26.23
C GLU A 29 -8.14 -16.22 -26.08
N ALA A 30 -7.40 -15.58 -25.19
CA ALA A 30 -6.01 -15.91 -24.90
C ALA A 30 -5.88 -17.32 -24.30
N LEU A 31 -6.74 -17.64 -23.34
CA LEU A 31 -6.76 -18.94 -22.66
C LEU A 31 -7.16 -20.08 -23.61
N GLU A 32 -8.14 -19.86 -24.48
CA GLU A 32 -8.55 -20.84 -25.49
C GLU A 32 -7.48 -21.03 -26.59
N THR A 33 -6.80 -19.95 -26.98
CA THR A 33 -5.67 -20.03 -27.92
C THR A 33 -4.55 -20.86 -27.34
N ALA A 34 -4.19 -20.66 -26.06
CA ALA A 34 -3.18 -21.45 -25.37
C ALA A 34 -3.53 -22.93 -25.35
N ARG A 35 -4.80 -23.25 -25.06
CA ARG A 35 -5.32 -24.61 -25.01
C ARG A 35 -5.33 -25.27 -26.39
N SER A 36 -5.88 -24.59 -27.39
CA SER A 36 -6.02 -25.14 -28.77
C SER A 36 -4.67 -25.35 -29.46
N GLU A 37 -3.69 -24.47 -29.23
CA GLU A 37 -2.34 -24.58 -29.76
C GLU A 37 -1.40 -25.42 -28.88
N ASN A 38 -1.84 -25.85 -27.70
CA ASN A 38 -1.04 -26.55 -26.70
C ASN A 38 0.29 -25.83 -26.39
N LYS A 39 0.21 -24.50 -26.24
CA LYS A 39 1.34 -23.64 -25.89
C LYS A 39 1.26 -23.25 -24.40
N PRO A 40 2.34 -23.39 -23.63
CA PRO A 40 2.39 -22.85 -22.28
C PRO A 40 2.11 -21.35 -22.29
N ILE A 41 1.43 -20.89 -21.25
CA ILE A 41 1.20 -19.47 -21.04
C ILE A 41 2.41 -18.88 -20.33
N PHE A 42 2.94 -17.76 -20.82
CA PHE A 42 3.83 -16.89 -20.07
C PHE A 42 3.01 -15.76 -19.47
N LEU A 43 2.76 -15.83 -18.16
CA LEU A 43 2.00 -14.83 -17.43
C LEU A 43 2.95 -13.86 -16.74
N SER A 44 2.83 -12.57 -17.07
CA SER A 44 3.59 -11.49 -16.45
C SER A 44 2.64 -10.50 -15.76
N ILE A 45 2.81 -10.33 -14.46
CA ILE A 45 1.97 -9.46 -13.61
C ILE A 45 2.83 -8.32 -13.05
N GLY A 46 2.27 -7.11 -13.01
CA GLY A 46 2.91 -5.93 -12.45
C GLY A 46 1.91 -4.79 -12.28
N TYR A 47 2.40 -3.56 -12.17
CA TYR A 47 1.58 -2.35 -12.01
C TYR A 47 2.31 -1.12 -12.59
N SER A 48 1.60 -0.01 -12.76
CA SER A 48 2.07 1.13 -13.57
C SER A 48 3.28 1.87 -12.99
N SER A 49 3.37 2.02 -11.68
CA SER A 49 4.47 2.71 -10.99
C SER A 49 5.65 1.81 -10.63
N CYS A 50 5.61 0.54 -11.01
CA CYS A 50 6.63 -0.48 -10.69
C CYS A 50 7.94 -0.25 -11.46
N HIS A 51 8.98 0.23 -10.80
CA HIS A 51 10.31 0.48 -11.40
C HIS A 51 10.88 -0.77 -12.10
N TRP A 52 10.97 -1.92 -11.42
CA TRP A 52 11.51 -3.15 -12.02
C TRP A 52 10.66 -3.71 -13.18
N CYS A 53 9.35 -3.38 -13.21
CA CYS A 53 8.51 -3.70 -14.36
C CYS A 53 8.88 -2.82 -15.56
N THR A 54 9.18 -1.53 -15.32
CA THR A 54 9.67 -0.58 -16.35
C THR A 54 11.06 -0.99 -16.85
N VAL A 55 11.97 -1.40 -15.97
CA VAL A 55 13.29 -1.91 -16.36
C VAL A 55 13.15 -3.14 -17.28
N MET A 56 12.33 -4.13 -16.90
CA MET A 56 12.13 -5.34 -17.72
C MET A 56 11.41 -5.04 -19.04
N GLU A 57 10.54 -4.02 -19.07
CA GLU A 57 9.88 -3.53 -20.28
C GLU A 57 10.91 -2.97 -21.28
N GLY A 58 11.79 -2.08 -20.83
CA GLY A 58 12.82 -1.47 -21.66
C GLY A 58 13.93 -2.44 -22.10
N GLU A 59 14.18 -3.50 -21.33
CA GLU A 59 15.21 -4.50 -21.61
C GLU A 59 14.63 -5.78 -22.30
N ALA A 60 14.24 -6.76 -21.49
CA ALA A 60 13.90 -8.10 -21.96
C ALA A 60 12.63 -8.15 -22.83
N PHE A 61 11.62 -7.32 -22.53
CA PHE A 61 10.39 -7.30 -23.32
C PHE A 61 10.49 -6.48 -24.61
N SER A 62 11.54 -5.69 -24.76
CA SER A 62 11.86 -4.93 -25.97
C SER A 62 12.91 -5.62 -26.86
N ASP A 63 13.52 -6.72 -26.40
CA ASP A 63 14.47 -7.50 -27.19
C ASP A 63 13.76 -8.34 -28.27
N ARG A 64 14.23 -8.22 -29.51
CA ARG A 64 13.59 -8.87 -30.66
C ARG A 64 13.77 -10.39 -30.67
N ALA A 65 14.93 -10.90 -30.26
CA ALA A 65 15.19 -12.34 -30.26
C ALA A 65 14.34 -13.05 -29.18
N ILE A 66 14.21 -12.42 -28.02
CA ILE A 66 13.31 -12.88 -26.95
C ILE A 66 11.87 -12.87 -27.45
N ALA A 67 11.43 -11.77 -28.08
CA ALA A 67 10.05 -11.64 -28.60
C ALA A 67 9.72 -12.66 -29.68
N GLU A 68 10.60 -12.88 -30.65
CA GLU A 68 10.40 -13.88 -31.70
C GLU A 68 10.26 -15.30 -31.14
N TYR A 69 11.08 -15.64 -30.15
CA TYR A 69 10.99 -16.95 -29.49
C TYR A 69 9.73 -17.07 -28.64
N MET A 70 9.41 -16.03 -27.85
CA MET A 70 8.22 -15.97 -26.99
C MET A 70 6.93 -16.14 -27.82
N ASN A 71 6.75 -15.33 -28.86
CA ASN A 71 5.57 -15.36 -29.74
C ASN A 71 5.37 -16.72 -30.45
N SER A 72 6.47 -17.39 -30.76
CA SER A 72 6.40 -18.68 -31.46
C SER A 72 6.05 -19.85 -30.53
N HIS A 73 6.47 -19.82 -29.29
CA HIS A 73 6.47 -20.98 -28.40
C HIS A 73 5.57 -20.86 -27.17
N PHE A 74 5.08 -19.65 -26.86
CA PHE A 74 4.24 -19.36 -25.69
C PHE A 74 3.04 -18.50 -26.10
N ILE A 75 2.05 -18.41 -25.23
CA ILE A 75 1.02 -17.37 -25.25
C ILE A 75 1.36 -16.36 -24.15
N PRO A 76 1.89 -15.17 -24.49
CA PRO A 76 2.26 -14.17 -23.52
C PRO A 76 1.04 -13.38 -23.04
N ILE A 77 0.73 -13.47 -21.76
CA ILE A 77 -0.39 -12.76 -21.12
C ILE A 77 0.15 -11.75 -20.13
N LYS A 78 -0.38 -10.53 -20.18
CA LYS A 78 -0.04 -9.44 -19.26
C LYS A 78 -1.22 -9.11 -18.36
N VAL A 79 -0.97 -8.93 -17.05
CA VAL A 79 -2.00 -8.60 -16.07
C VAL A 79 -1.55 -7.41 -15.24
N ASP A 80 -2.45 -6.43 -15.08
CA ASP A 80 -2.32 -5.38 -14.08
C ASP A 80 -2.86 -5.92 -12.75
N ARG A 81 -1.99 -6.04 -11.74
CA ARG A 81 -2.37 -6.52 -10.40
C ARG A 81 -3.40 -5.63 -9.70
N GLU A 82 -3.48 -4.38 -10.09
CA GLU A 82 -4.42 -3.42 -9.53
C GLU A 82 -5.82 -3.61 -10.08
N GLU A 83 -5.93 -4.10 -11.34
CA GLU A 83 -7.18 -4.56 -11.92
C GLU A 83 -7.59 -5.95 -11.40
N ARG A 84 -6.63 -6.89 -11.33
CA ARG A 84 -6.86 -8.31 -11.00
C ARG A 84 -6.01 -8.77 -9.81
N PRO A 85 -6.25 -8.21 -8.58
CA PRO A 85 -5.53 -8.65 -7.38
C PRO A 85 -5.80 -10.11 -7.01
N ASP A 86 -6.91 -10.67 -7.44
CA ASP A 86 -7.25 -12.08 -7.31
C ASP A 86 -6.29 -13.00 -8.06
N ILE A 87 -5.94 -12.64 -9.29
CA ILE A 87 -4.93 -13.35 -10.09
C ILE A 87 -3.54 -13.16 -9.48
N ASP A 88 -3.18 -11.92 -9.13
CA ASP A 88 -1.89 -11.60 -8.51
C ASP A 88 -1.67 -12.40 -7.21
N SER A 89 -2.66 -12.45 -6.32
CA SER A 89 -2.58 -13.18 -5.05
C SER A 89 -2.26 -14.67 -5.25
N ILE A 90 -3.03 -15.35 -6.10
CA ILE A 90 -2.89 -16.78 -6.35
C ILE A 90 -1.51 -17.10 -6.95
N TYR A 91 -1.07 -16.34 -7.95
CA TYR A 91 0.21 -16.62 -8.62
C TYR A 91 1.41 -16.13 -7.81
N MET A 92 1.27 -15.09 -6.99
CA MET A 92 2.30 -14.69 -6.01
C MET A 92 2.50 -15.76 -4.95
N GLN A 93 1.42 -16.30 -4.39
CA GLN A 93 1.49 -17.40 -3.43
C GLN A 93 2.17 -18.63 -4.04
N THR A 94 1.82 -18.98 -5.28
CA THR A 94 2.48 -20.10 -5.98
C THR A 94 3.96 -19.84 -6.23
N LEU A 95 4.36 -18.64 -6.63
CA LEU A 95 5.77 -18.31 -6.80
C LEU A 95 6.54 -18.44 -5.50
N GLN A 96 5.97 -17.93 -4.39
CA GLN A 96 6.57 -18.07 -3.06
C GLN A 96 6.71 -19.53 -2.62
N MET A 97 5.71 -20.38 -2.91
CA MET A 97 5.81 -21.83 -2.65
C MET A 97 6.92 -22.50 -3.46
N MET A 98 7.12 -22.11 -4.72
CA MET A 98 8.13 -22.70 -5.61
C MET A 98 9.54 -22.20 -5.34
N THR A 99 9.72 -20.94 -4.96
CA THR A 99 11.04 -20.27 -4.94
C THR A 99 11.46 -19.75 -3.57
N GLY A 100 10.54 -19.69 -2.61
CA GLY A 100 10.74 -19.03 -1.32
C GLY A 100 10.74 -17.50 -1.38
N GLN A 101 10.53 -16.91 -2.55
CA GLN A 101 10.58 -15.46 -2.78
C GLN A 101 9.41 -15.01 -3.64
N GLY A 102 9.02 -13.74 -3.52
CA GLY A 102 8.00 -13.09 -4.34
C GLY A 102 8.40 -11.65 -4.67
N GLY A 103 7.65 -11.01 -5.55
CA GLY A 103 7.85 -9.61 -5.94
C GLY A 103 7.40 -9.33 -7.37
N TRP A 104 7.41 -8.08 -7.76
CA TRP A 104 7.06 -7.65 -9.12
C TRP A 104 8.29 -7.09 -9.85
N PRO A 105 8.34 -7.34 -11.20
CA PRO A 105 7.36 -8.10 -11.99
C PRO A 105 7.28 -9.56 -11.56
N LEU A 106 6.06 -10.10 -11.48
CA LEU A 106 5.81 -11.52 -11.24
C LEU A 106 5.69 -12.22 -12.59
N ASN A 107 6.57 -13.18 -12.87
CA ASN A 107 6.62 -13.89 -14.14
C ASN A 107 6.52 -15.40 -13.90
N VAL A 108 5.44 -16.02 -14.40
CA VAL A 108 5.20 -17.46 -14.22
C VAL A 108 4.82 -18.12 -15.52
N PHE A 109 5.18 -19.42 -15.65
CA PHE A 109 4.87 -20.24 -16.80
C PHE A 109 3.80 -21.27 -16.41
N LEU A 110 2.66 -21.23 -17.11
CA LEU A 110 1.47 -21.99 -16.76
C LEU A 110 1.19 -23.07 -17.81
N THR A 111 0.56 -24.17 -17.36
CA THR A 111 -0.04 -25.15 -18.28
C THR A 111 -1.21 -24.52 -19.01
N PRO A 112 -1.42 -24.83 -20.32
CA PRO A 112 -2.46 -24.19 -21.12
C PRO A 112 -3.88 -24.62 -20.77
N ASP A 113 -4.06 -25.81 -20.20
CA ASP A 113 -5.34 -26.42 -19.87
C ASP A 113 -5.88 -25.96 -18.52
N GLU A 114 -5.10 -26.14 -17.45
CA GLU A 114 -5.53 -25.85 -16.07
C GLU A 114 -4.90 -24.57 -15.51
N ARG A 115 -4.01 -23.92 -16.24
CA ARG A 115 -3.33 -22.65 -15.85
C ARG A 115 -2.47 -22.78 -14.59
N VAL A 116 -2.00 -23.98 -14.27
CA VAL A 116 -1.18 -24.25 -13.08
C VAL A 116 0.28 -23.90 -13.39
N PRO A 117 0.95 -23.11 -12.50
CA PRO A 117 2.35 -22.79 -12.69
C PRO A 117 3.25 -24.01 -12.54
N PHE A 118 4.29 -24.10 -13.36
CA PHE A 118 5.33 -25.11 -13.25
C PHE A 118 6.75 -24.52 -13.24
N TYR A 119 6.89 -23.21 -13.44
CA TYR A 119 8.12 -22.43 -13.27
C TYR A 119 7.78 -20.96 -13.07
N GLY A 120 8.66 -20.21 -12.38
CA GLY A 120 8.47 -18.78 -12.19
C GLY A 120 9.70 -18.07 -11.61
N GLY A 121 9.63 -16.75 -11.65
CA GLY A 121 10.63 -15.84 -11.12
C GLY A 121 10.11 -14.41 -11.13
N THR A 122 10.96 -13.49 -10.75
CA THR A 122 10.65 -12.05 -10.81
C THR A 122 11.30 -11.43 -12.06
N TYR A 123 12.43 -10.78 -11.91
CA TYR A 123 13.15 -10.16 -13.02
C TYR A 123 14.02 -11.18 -13.78
N PHE A 124 14.01 -11.13 -15.11
CA PHE A 124 14.87 -11.91 -16.01
C PHE A 124 15.70 -10.97 -16.88
N PRO A 125 17.04 -10.97 -16.79
CA PRO A 125 17.91 -10.13 -17.62
C PRO A 125 17.98 -10.62 -19.08
N VAL A 126 18.30 -9.70 -20.00
CA VAL A 126 18.52 -10.07 -21.43
C VAL A 126 19.73 -11.03 -21.54
N GLU A 127 20.87 -10.66 -20.95
CA GLU A 127 22.10 -11.45 -20.90
C GLU A 127 22.35 -11.99 -19.48
N PRO A 128 23.12 -13.08 -19.33
CA PRO A 128 23.46 -13.61 -18.02
C PRO A 128 24.14 -12.55 -17.14
N ARG A 129 23.53 -12.19 -16.02
CA ARG A 129 24.11 -11.28 -15.00
C ARG A 129 23.52 -11.55 -13.61
N TYR A 130 24.23 -11.11 -12.58
CA TYR A 130 23.85 -11.34 -11.17
C TYR A 130 23.65 -12.83 -10.82
N GLY A 131 24.43 -13.71 -11.45
CA GLY A 131 24.29 -15.17 -11.27
C GLY A 131 23.02 -15.78 -11.87
N ARG A 132 22.26 -15.02 -12.66
CA ARG A 132 21.03 -15.47 -13.35
C ARG A 132 21.32 -15.68 -14.84
N PRO A 133 20.75 -16.73 -15.47
CA PRO A 133 20.82 -16.93 -16.93
C PRO A 133 20.08 -15.84 -17.70
N GLY A 134 20.42 -15.64 -18.96
CA GLY A 134 19.69 -14.75 -19.85
C GLY A 134 18.27 -15.26 -20.14
N PHE A 135 17.33 -14.34 -20.35
CA PHE A 135 15.91 -14.70 -20.48
C PHE A 135 15.64 -15.63 -21.67
N LEU A 136 16.32 -15.44 -22.80
CA LEU A 136 16.16 -16.34 -23.96
C LEU A 136 16.59 -17.79 -23.63
N GLU A 137 17.66 -17.96 -22.85
CA GLU A 137 18.11 -19.29 -22.40
C GLU A 137 17.07 -19.94 -21.48
N VAL A 138 16.49 -19.13 -20.58
CA VAL A 138 15.39 -19.58 -19.69
C VAL A 138 14.18 -20.05 -20.51
N LEU A 139 13.73 -19.26 -21.49
CA LEU A 139 12.60 -19.60 -22.36
C LEU A 139 12.84 -20.92 -23.11
N GLN A 140 14.04 -21.11 -23.67
CA GLN A 140 14.43 -22.32 -24.37
C GLN A 140 14.47 -23.55 -23.45
N ALA A 141 14.99 -23.38 -22.24
CA ALA A 141 15.03 -24.45 -21.24
C ALA A 141 13.63 -24.87 -20.77
N ILE A 142 12.75 -23.90 -20.51
CA ILE A 142 11.38 -24.12 -20.07
C ILE A 142 10.57 -24.82 -21.18
N ARG A 143 10.68 -24.36 -22.44
CA ARG A 143 9.99 -25.00 -23.57
C ARG A 143 10.43 -26.46 -23.73
N ARG A 144 11.75 -26.72 -23.67
CA ARG A 144 12.28 -28.08 -23.72
C ARG A 144 11.76 -28.93 -22.57
N PHE A 145 11.77 -28.41 -21.34
CA PHE A 145 11.25 -29.10 -20.16
C PHE A 145 9.78 -29.47 -20.32
N TYR A 146 8.96 -28.51 -20.75
CA TYR A 146 7.52 -28.73 -20.99
C TYR A 146 7.26 -29.83 -22.04
N ASP A 147 8.06 -29.87 -23.12
CA ASP A 147 7.89 -30.86 -24.20
C ASP A 147 8.37 -32.24 -23.79
N THR A 148 9.47 -32.36 -23.06
CA THR A 148 10.17 -33.63 -22.80
C THR A 148 9.88 -34.27 -21.44
N GLU A 149 9.52 -33.47 -20.43
CA GLU A 149 9.39 -33.92 -19.04
C GLU A 149 7.92 -33.88 -18.54
N LYS A 150 6.97 -34.27 -19.39
CA LYS A 150 5.53 -34.19 -19.11
C LYS A 150 5.13 -34.79 -17.75
N GLY A 151 5.74 -35.91 -17.35
CA GLY A 151 5.47 -36.56 -16.05
C GLY A 151 5.88 -35.69 -14.85
N LYS A 152 6.96 -34.89 -14.99
CA LYS A 152 7.37 -33.96 -13.94
C LYS A 152 6.45 -32.75 -13.87
N VAL A 153 6.04 -32.23 -15.06
CA VAL A 153 5.07 -31.11 -15.12
C VAL A 153 3.76 -31.51 -14.43
N GLU A 154 3.23 -32.71 -14.69
CA GLU A 154 2.02 -33.23 -14.02
C GLU A 154 2.21 -33.40 -12.51
N ALA A 155 3.38 -33.86 -12.06
CA ALA A 155 3.67 -34.00 -10.62
C ALA A 155 3.70 -32.62 -9.93
N PHE A 156 4.40 -31.64 -10.49
CA PHE A 156 4.40 -30.26 -9.97
C PHE A 156 3.00 -29.65 -9.92
N LYS A 157 2.25 -29.83 -11.01
CA LYS A 157 0.86 -29.38 -11.08
C LYS A 157 0.00 -29.93 -9.93
N ALA A 158 0.06 -31.25 -9.71
CA ALA A 158 -0.70 -31.89 -8.62
C ALA A 158 -0.29 -31.37 -7.24
N GLU A 159 1.00 -31.17 -7.02
CA GLU A 159 1.53 -30.63 -5.76
C GLU A 159 1.06 -29.20 -5.50
N ILE A 160 1.20 -28.32 -6.50
CA ILE A 160 0.77 -26.91 -6.39
C ILE A 160 -0.73 -26.80 -6.14
N LEU A 161 -1.55 -27.54 -6.90
CA LEU A 161 -3.01 -27.53 -6.70
C LEU A 161 -3.39 -28.03 -5.29
N SER A 162 -2.75 -29.10 -4.82
CA SER A 162 -3.00 -29.61 -3.47
C SER A 162 -2.66 -28.58 -2.41
N ASN A 163 -1.52 -27.89 -2.53
CA ASN A 163 -1.09 -26.87 -1.58
C ASN A 163 -2.02 -25.64 -1.59
N LEU A 164 -2.43 -25.17 -2.78
CA LEU A 164 -3.39 -24.07 -2.92
C LEU A 164 -4.75 -24.43 -2.31
N GLN A 165 -5.26 -25.62 -2.58
CA GLN A 165 -6.53 -26.09 -2.01
C GLN A 165 -6.47 -26.21 -0.48
N GLN A 166 -5.37 -26.72 0.07
CA GLN A 166 -5.16 -26.79 1.52
C GLN A 166 -5.10 -25.39 2.14
N SER A 167 -4.37 -24.47 1.52
CA SER A 167 -4.28 -23.07 1.97
C SER A 167 -5.65 -22.36 1.91
N ALA A 168 -6.42 -22.55 0.84
CA ALA A 168 -7.75 -21.96 0.72
C ALA A 168 -8.79 -22.56 1.67
N ALA A 169 -8.66 -23.86 1.99
CA ALA A 169 -9.58 -24.55 2.91
C ALA A 169 -9.38 -24.12 4.37
N LEU A 170 -8.20 -23.63 4.75
CA LEU A 170 -7.85 -23.27 6.14
C LEU A 170 -8.20 -24.40 7.13
N SER A 171 -7.88 -25.64 6.75
CA SER A 171 -8.27 -26.85 7.48
C SER A 171 -7.47 -26.97 8.78
N GLY A 172 -7.91 -26.32 9.84
CA GLY A 172 -7.33 -26.39 11.17
C GLY A 172 -8.37 -26.76 12.23
N VAL A 173 -7.88 -27.27 13.36
CA VAL A 173 -8.73 -27.39 14.56
C VAL A 173 -9.02 -25.97 15.05
N THR A 174 -10.31 -25.68 15.28
CA THR A 174 -10.73 -24.39 15.82
C THR A 174 -10.00 -24.11 17.14
N ALA A 175 -9.32 -22.98 17.23
CA ALA A 175 -8.63 -22.54 18.43
C ALA A 175 -9.53 -21.63 19.28
N GLU A 176 -9.38 -21.70 20.59
CA GLU A 176 -10.04 -20.76 21.50
C GLU A 176 -9.31 -19.42 21.45
N LEU A 177 -9.98 -18.39 20.95
CA LEU A 177 -9.44 -17.02 20.86
C LEU A 177 -9.45 -16.34 22.25
N ASN A 178 -8.53 -16.76 23.09
CA ASN A 178 -8.39 -16.24 24.45
C ASN A 178 -7.41 -15.08 24.54
N ARG A 179 -7.37 -14.43 25.73
CA ARG A 179 -6.47 -13.32 26.05
C ARG A 179 -5.00 -13.62 25.76
N GLN A 180 -4.54 -14.85 25.99
CA GLN A 180 -3.11 -15.20 25.82
C GLN A 180 -2.70 -15.16 24.36
N ILE A 181 -3.57 -15.62 23.44
CA ILE A 181 -3.35 -15.54 21.99
C ILE A 181 -3.28 -14.08 21.55
N PHE A 182 -4.22 -13.26 22.03
CA PHE A 182 -4.24 -11.82 21.72
C PHE A 182 -2.98 -11.11 22.24
N GLN A 183 -2.59 -11.33 23.50
CA GLN A 183 -1.37 -10.77 24.07
C GLN A 183 -0.11 -11.20 23.32
N LYS A 184 0.02 -12.51 22.99
CA LYS A 184 1.12 -13.04 22.18
C LYS A 184 1.16 -12.38 20.80
N GLY A 185 0.01 -12.24 20.16
CA GLY A 185 -0.12 -11.55 18.86
C GLY A 185 0.33 -10.09 18.91
N LEU A 186 -0.10 -9.35 19.95
CA LEU A 186 0.35 -7.97 20.19
C LEU A 186 1.87 -7.87 20.36
N GLU A 187 2.46 -8.73 21.20
CA GLU A 187 3.90 -8.72 21.45
C GLU A 187 4.71 -9.01 20.19
N ILE A 188 4.32 -10.04 19.42
CA ILE A 188 4.99 -10.43 18.18
C ILE A 188 4.93 -9.28 17.15
N ASN A 189 3.74 -8.71 16.92
CA ASN A 189 3.57 -7.66 15.93
C ASN A 189 4.24 -6.33 16.36
N THR A 190 4.23 -6.00 17.64
CA THR A 190 5.00 -4.87 18.17
C THR A 190 6.51 -5.09 17.96
N GLY A 191 6.98 -6.34 18.12
CA GLY A 191 8.38 -6.71 17.85
C GLY A 191 8.78 -6.54 16.40
N ILE A 192 7.88 -6.81 15.45
CA ILE A 192 8.13 -6.58 14.01
C ILE A 192 8.36 -5.08 13.73
N ILE A 193 7.54 -4.22 14.32
CA ILE A 193 7.68 -2.76 14.18
C ILE A 193 8.93 -2.22 14.89
N ALA A 194 9.28 -2.79 16.05
CA ALA A 194 10.46 -2.41 16.80
C ALA A 194 11.78 -2.87 16.17
N GLY A 195 11.73 -3.88 15.33
CA GLY A 195 12.91 -4.46 14.68
C GLY A 195 13.51 -3.52 13.63
N SER A 196 14.83 -3.43 13.59
CA SER A 196 15.57 -2.82 12.49
C SER A 196 16.21 -3.94 11.65
N ASN A 197 15.70 -4.16 10.46
CA ASN A 197 16.32 -5.06 9.50
C ASN A 197 17.32 -4.27 8.64
N PRO A 198 18.50 -4.82 8.32
CA PRO A 198 19.35 -4.24 7.29
C PRO A 198 18.65 -4.39 5.94
N GLY A 199 18.23 -3.29 5.32
CA GLY A 199 17.55 -3.31 4.03
C GLY A 199 16.35 -2.36 3.96
N PRO A 200 15.42 -2.57 3.03
CA PRO A 200 14.26 -1.70 2.84
C PRO A 200 13.36 -1.59 4.08
N SER A 201 12.86 -0.37 4.33
CA SER A 201 11.93 -0.08 5.42
C SER A 201 10.55 0.30 4.88
N PHE A 202 9.54 -0.45 5.31
CA PHE A 202 8.14 -0.25 4.92
C PHE A 202 7.33 0.39 6.06
N PRO A 203 6.29 1.19 5.77
CA PRO A 203 5.40 1.76 6.78
C PRO A 203 4.78 0.71 7.71
N MET A 204 4.36 -0.44 7.19
CA MET A 204 3.77 -1.56 7.95
C MET A 204 2.59 -1.09 8.82
N ILE A 205 1.69 -0.29 8.27
CA ILE A 205 0.64 0.37 9.05
C ILE A 205 -0.31 -0.60 9.76
N PRO A 206 -0.77 -1.73 9.16
CA PRO A 206 -1.60 -2.68 9.90
C PRO A 206 -0.95 -3.19 11.20
N TYR A 207 0.37 -3.37 11.18
CA TYR A 207 1.18 -3.77 12.34
C TYR A 207 1.34 -2.63 13.36
N ALA A 208 1.59 -1.42 12.86
CA ALA A 208 1.75 -0.22 13.70
C ALA A 208 0.44 0.14 14.42
N GLU A 209 -0.71 0.02 13.74
CA GLU A 209 -2.04 0.20 14.32
C GLU A 209 -2.34 -0.85 15.41
N LEU A 210 -1.98 -2.11 15.18
CA LEU A 210 -2.13 -3.14 16.20
C LEU A 210 -1.21 -2.86 17.41
N ALA A 211 0.04 -2.46 17.18
CA ALA A 211 0.95 -2.08 18.27
C ALA A 211 0.41 -0.88 19.09
N LEU A 212 -0.20 0.11 18.42
CA LEU A 212 -0.83 1.25 19.09
C LEU A 212 -2.02 0.82 19.97
N ARG A 213 -2.81 -0.17 19.54
CA ARG A 213 -3.86 -0.77 20.38
C ARG A 213 -3.30 -1.36 21.66
N GLY A 214 -2.09 -1.91 21.61
CA GLY A 214 -1.36 -2.44 22.77
C GLY A 214 -1.08 -1.44 23.88
N THR A 215 -1.03 -0.14 23.58
CA THR A 215 -0.75 0.91 24.58
C THR A 215 -1.82 1.04 25.68
N ARG A 216 -3.03 0.50 25.46
CA ARG A 216 -4.14 0.51 26.43
C ARG A 216 -3.98 -0.55 27.51
N PHE A 217 -3.24 -1.62 27.24
CA PHE A 217 -3.15 -2.79 28.11
C PHE A 217 -1.87 -2.76 28.94
N ASN A 218 -1.99 -3.18 30.20
CA ASN A 218 -0.84 -3.36 31.08
C ASN A 218 -0.38 -4.83 31.00
N PHE A 219 -0.01 -5.29 29.81
CA PHE A 219 0.55 -6.62 29.59
C PHE A 219 2.06 -6.62 29.88
N GLU A 220 2.55 -7.73 30.46
CA GLU A 220 3.98 -7.96 30.48
C GLU A 220 4.45 -8.23 29.03
N SER A 221 5.33 -7.38 28.51
CA SER A 221 5.85 -7.44 27.15
C SER A 221 7.32 -7.02 27.12
N LYS A 222 8.07 -7.57 26.16
CA LYS A 222 9.46 -7.18 25.88
C LYS A 222 9.58 -5.78 25.29
N TYR A 223 8.49 -5.24 24.77
CA TYR A 223 8.47 -3.97 24.04
C TYR A 223 7.56 -2.96 24.72
N ASP A 224 8.01 -1.72 24.80
CA ASP A 224 7.15 -0.57 25.14
C ASP A 224 6.39 -0.15 23.89
N SER A 225 5.14 -0.53 23.78
CA SER A 225 4.29 -0.21 22.62
C SER A 225 4.21 1.28 22.35
N LYS A 226 4.18 2.14 23.38
CA LYS A 226 4.13 3.59 23.22
C LYS A 226 5.42 4.11 22.59
N GLN A 227 6.58 3.66 23.08
CA GLN A 227 7.88 4.03 22.54
C GLN A 227 8.01 3.56 21.07
N VAL A 228 7.64 2.31 20.78
CA VAL A 228 7.71 1.73 19.42
C VAL A 228 6.83 2.50 18.45
N CYS A 229 5.59 2.81 18.83
CA CYS A 229 4.67 3.58 17.97
C CYS A 229 5.12 5.03 17.79
N THR A 230 5.66 5.67 18.84
CA THR A 230 6.25 7.02 18.72
C THR A 230 7.39 7.03 17.72
N GLN A 231 8.31 6.07 17.82
CA GLN A 231 9.45 5.97 16.90
C GLN A 231 8.98 5.74 15.47
N ARG A 232 8.02 4.82 15.22
CA ARG A 232 7.46 4.59 13.90
C ARG A 232 6.82 5.87 13.32
N GLY A 233 6.07 6.63 14.11
CA GLY A 233 5.51 7.91 13.69
C GLY A 233 6.60 8.92 13.31
N LEU A 234 7.68 8.99 14.07
CA LEU A 234 8.84 9.85 13.77
C LEU A 234 9.60 9.38 12.53
N ASP A 235 9.83 8.08 12.36
CA ASP A 235 10.47 7.50 11.17
C ASP A 235 9.72 7.90 9.89
N LEU A 236 8.39 7.86 9.93
CA LEU A 236 7.55 8.30 8.83
C LEU A 236 7.61 9.82 8.63
N ALA A 237 7.31 10.61 9.66
CA ALA A 237 7.13 12.06 9.52
C ALA A 237 8.46 12.84 9.32
N LEU A 238 9.60 12.28 9.73
CA LEU A 238 10.92 12.92 9.60
C LEU A 238 11.74 12.26 8.48
N GLY A 239 11.48 11.02 8.11
CA GLY A 239 12.21 10.28 7.08
C GLY A 239 12.17 10.95 5.73
N GLY A 240 13.08 10.55 4.85
CA GLY A 240 13.02 10.89 3.42
C GLY A 240 11.87 10.19 2.68
N ILE A 241 11.16 9.27 3.37
CA ILE A 241 9.91 8.69 2.88
C ILE A 241 8.79 9.73 2.78
N TYR A 242 8.82 10.79 3.59
CA TYR A 242 7.93 11.94 3.47
C TYR A 242 8.56 12.99 2.56
N ASP A 243 7.83 13.46 1.57
CA ASP A 243 8.28 14.56 0.70
C ASP A 243 8.14 15.91 1.43
N HIS A 244 9.22 16.36 2.03
CA HIS A 244 9.27 17.61 2.82
C HIS A 244 9.07 18.89 1.99
N VAL A 245 9.01 18.81 0.68
CA VAL A 245 8.78 19.97 -0.22
C VAL A 245 7.36 20.00 -0.74
N GLY A 246 6.85 18.85 -1.22
CA GLY A 246 5.55 18.76 -1.89
C GLY A 246 4.46 18.08 -1.05
N GLY A 247 4.81 17.43 0.04
CA GLY A 247 3.89 16.60 0.83
C GLY A 247 3.65 15.21 0.22
N GLY A 248 2.95 14.38 0.97
CA GLY A 248 2.71 12.98 0.63
C GLY A 248 3.89 12.05 0.94
N PHE A 249 3.57 10.77 1.11
CA PHE A 249 4.53 9.72 1.47
C PHE A 249 4.85 8.85 0.27
N HIS A 250 6.13 8.56 0.10
CA HIS A 250 6.60 7.51 -0.79
C HIS A 250 6.31 6.13 -0.19
N ARG A 251 6.39 5.09 -0.99
CA ARG A 251 5.92 3.75 -0.61
C ARG A 251 6.79 3.09 0.46
N TYR A 252 8.12 3.11 0.31
CA TYR A 252 9.09 2.55 1.25
C TYR A 252 10.45 3.19 1.04
N THR A 253 11.41 2.96 1.94
CA THR A 253 12.81 3.35 1.71
C THR A 253 13.66 2.13 1.40
N VAL A 254 14.68 2.30 0.56
CA VAL A 254 15.60 1.22 0.17
C VAL A 254 16.64 0.91 1.25
N ASP A 255 16.65 1.70 2.31
CA ASP A 255 17.58 1.60 3.44
C ASP A 255 16.86 1.49 4.79
N ALA A 256 17.59 1.05 5.81
CA ALA A 256 17.08 0.86 7.17
C ALA A 256 16.94 2.17 7.98
N THR A 257 17.42 3.29 7.46
CA THR A 257 17.49 4.59 8.17
C THR A 257 16.41 5.56 7.73
N TRP A 258 15.45 5.10 6.92
CA TRP A 258 14.35 5.91 6.37
C TRP A 258 14.82 7.11 5.55
N THR A 259 15.94 6.99 4.83
CA THR A 259 16.59 8.10 4.14
C THR A 259 16.21 8.18 2.68
N VAL A 260 16.45 7.13 1.90
CA VAL A 260 16.25 7.12 0.45
C VAL A 260 14.98 6.35 0.10
N PRO A 261 13.90 7.02 -0.36
CA PRO A 261 12.69 6.33 -0.73
C PRO A 261 12.81 5.66 -2.10
N HIS A 262 12.00 4.65 -2.33
CA HIS A 262 11.55 4.29 -3.65
C HIS A 262 10.42 5.25 -4.01
N PHE A 263 10.65 6.13 -4.99
CA PHE A 263 9.93 7.40 -5.13
C PHE A 263 8.46 7.32 -5.58
N GLU A 264 7.89 6.13 -5.79
CA GLU A 264 6.45 5.99 -6.03
C GLU A 264 5.63 6.47 -4.82
N LYS A 265 4.52 7.18 -5.08
CA LYS A 265 3.55 7.57 -4.04
C LYS A 265 2.23 6.87 -4.30
N MET A 266 1.86 5.96 -3.40
CA MET A 266 0.64 5.17 -3.51
C MET A 266 -0.46 5.78 -2.64
N LEU A 267 -1.68 5.84 -3.16
CA LEU A 267 -2.82 6.38 -2.42
C LEU A 267 -3.10 5.58 -1.15
N TYR A 268 -3.00 4.25 -1.22
CA TYR A 268 -3.29 3.36 -0.09
C TYR A 268 -2.31 3.54 1.09
N ASP A 269 -1.03 3.82 0.83
CA ASP A 269 -0.05 4.10 1.89
C ASP A 269 -0.38 5.44 2.55
N ASN A 270 -0.64 6.47 1.74
CA ASN A 270 -0.91 7.82 2.22
C ASN A 270 -2.17 7.88 3.10
N GLY A 271 -3.25 7.19 2.70
CA GLY A 271 -4.48 7.13 3.50
C GLY A 271 -4.28 6.49 4.88
N GLN A 272 -3.59 5.36 4.91
CA GLN A 272 -3.30 4.65 6.16
C GLN A 272 -2.33 5.43 7.06
N ILE A 273 -1.30 6.07 6.50
CA ILE A 273 -0.34 6.86 7.27
C ILE A 273 -1.03 8.07 7.90
N VAL A 274 -1.93 8.76 7.17
CA VAL A 274 -2.73 9.87 7.71
C VAL A 274 -3.60 9.39 8.89
N GLU A 275 -4.29 8.25 8.76
CA GLU A 275 -5.08 7.65 9.85
C GLU A 275 -4.20 7.34 11.06
N TYR A 276 -3.06 6.69 10.85
CA TYR A 276 -2.12 6.30 11.91
C TYR A 276 -1.55 7.50 12.66
N LEU A 277 -1.08 8.53 11.96
CA LEU A 277 -0.54 9.74 12.60
C LEU A 277 -1.62 10.50 13.40
N ALA A 278 -2.87 10.53 12.91
CA ALA A 278 -3.99 11.08 13.64
C ALA A 278 -4.33 10.23 14.90
N ASN A 279 -4.22 8.91 14.81
CA ASN A 279 -4.40 8.00 15.93
C ASN A 279 -3.29 8.17 16.99
N LEU A 280 -2.03 8.35 16.59
CA LEU A 280 -0.93 8.68 17.51
C LEU A 280 -1.22 9.97 18.26
N TRP A 281 -1.64 11.02 17.55
CA TRP A 281 -1.99 12.31 18.15
C TRP A 281 -3.11 12.16 19.19
N SER A 282 -4.17 11.45 18.85
CA SER A 282 -5.31 11.22 19.74
C SER A 282 -4.97 10.30 20.92
N ALA A 283 -3.95 9.46 20.82
CA ALA A 283 -3.42 8.64 21.90
C ALA A 283 -2.47 9.41 22.85
N GLY A 284 -2.33 10.73 22.66
CA GLY A 284 -1.49 11.60 23.47
C GLY A 284 -0.01 11.61 23.07
N ILE A 285 0.32 11.12 21.88
CA ILE A 285 1.65 11.23 21.26
C ILE A 285 1.60 12.39 20.27
N GLN A 286 1.73 13.61 20.80
CA GLN A 286 1.45 14.85 20.08
C GLN A 286 2.75 15.52 19.60
N GLU A 287 3.33 14.96 18.53
CA GLU A 287 4.51 15.53 17.89
C GLU A 287 4.09 16.48 16.75
N PRO A 288 4.54 17.76 16.75
CA PRO A 288 4.17 18.73 15.70
C PRO A 288 4.47 18.25 14.28
N ALA A 289 5.48 17.38 14.10
CA ALA A 289 5.80 16.80 12.81
C ALA A 289 4.66 15.93 12.24
N PHE A 290 3.83 15.31 13.10
CA PHE A 290 2.68 14.51 12.66
C PHE A 290 1.59 15.37 12.03
N GLU A 291 1.22 16.46 12.71
CA GLU A 291 0.27 17.43 12.19
C GLU A 291 0.75 18.04 10.86
N THR A 292 2.04 18.43 10.79
CA THR A 292 2.66 18.96 9.57
C THR A 292 2.62 17.95 8.42
N ALA A 293 2.93 16.68 8.70
CA ALA A 293 2.93 15.63 7.68
C ALA A 293 1.50 15.32 7.18
N ILE A 294 0.50 15.29 8.07
CA ILE A 294 -0.91 15.15 7.68
C ILE A 294 -1.34 16.31 6.79
N ALA A 295 -1.12 17.55 7.23
CA ALA A 295 -1.50 18.74 6.47
C ALA A 295 -0.82 18.78 5.10
N GLY A 296 0.49 18.51 5.05
CA GLY A 296 1.24 18.46 3.78
C GLY A 296 0.75 17.34 2.85
N THR A 297 0.35 16.18 3.39
CA THR A 297 -0.24 15.10 2.59
C THR A 297 -1.60 15.49 2.03
N VAL A 298 -2.44 16.18 2.78
CA VAL A 298 -3.72 16.70 2.28
C VAL A 298 -3.50 17.75 1.18
N GLU A 299 -2.53 18.66 1.34
CA GLU A 299 -2.20 19.64 0.30
C GLU A 299 -1.64 18.96 -0.99
N TRP A 300 -0.82 17.91 -0.86
CA TRP A 300 -0.40 17.08 -2.00
C TRP A 300 -1.60 16.41 -2.68
N LEU A 301 -2.51 15.83 -1.90
CA LEU A 301 -3.71 15.17 -2.40
C LEU A 301 -4.56 16.14 -3.23
N LYS A 302 -4.82 17.33 -2.70
CA LYS A 302 -5.60 18.41 -3.37
C LYS A 302 -4.93 18.90 -4.64
N ARG A 303 -3.61 19.05 -4.60
CA ARG A 303 -2.83 19.62 -5.70
C ARG A 303 -2.62 18.66 -6.85
N GLU A 304 -2.35 17.37 -6.56
CA GLU A 304 -1.84 16.42 -7.56
C GLU A 304 -2.71 15.17 -7.75
N MET A 305 -3.49 14.76 -6.73
CA MET A 305 -4.11 13.45 -6.71
C MET A 305 -5.63 13.44 -6.74
N ILE A 306 -6.27 14.60 -6.83
CA ILE A 306 -7.74 14.68 -6.88
C ILE A 306 -8.24 14.87 -8.32
N ALA A 307 -9.14 14.01 -8.76
CA ALA A 307 -9.87 14.18 -10.01
C ALA A 307 -10.84 15.37 -9.93
N PRO A 308 -11.15 16.06 -11.03
CA PRO A 308 -12.17 17.12 -11.04
C PRO A 308 -13.52 16.67 -10.50
N THR A 309 -13.88 15.40 -10.69
CA THR A 309 -15.11 14.77 -10.19
C THR A 309 -15.07 14.43 -8.69
N GLY A 310 -13.88 14.41 -8.06
CA GLY A 310 -13.71 14.34 -6.63
C GLY A 310 -13.11 13.06 -6.06
N TYR A 311 -12.92 12.01 -6.84
CA TYR A 311 -12.17 10.83 -6.41
C TYR A 311 -10.67 11.09 -6.40
N PHE A 312 -9.90 10.21 -5.78
CA PHE A 312 -8.44 10.29 -5.72
C PHE A 312 -7.80 9.30 -6.70
N TYR A 313 -6.77 9.75 -7.40
CA TYR A 313 -5.95 8.97 -8.31
C TYR A 313 -5.17 7.87 -7.56
N ALA A 314 -4.79 6.80 -8.27
CA ALA A 314 -4.21 5.62 -7.64
C ALA A 314 -2.76 5.82 -7.18
N ALA A 315 -1.89 6.37 -8.04
CA ALA A 315 -0.45 6.41 -7.77
C ALA A 315 0.30 7.44 -8.62
N GLN A 316 1.49 7.82 -8.14
CA GLN A 316 2.53 8.51 -8.93
C GLN A 316 3.73 7.58 -9.11
N ASP A 317 4.31 7.59 -10.32
CA ASP A 317 5.46 6.75 -10.70
C ASP A 317 6.73 7.11 -9.91
N ALA A 318 7.61 6.14 -9.69
CA ALA A 318 8.92 6.39 -9.12
C ALA A 318 9.82 7.19 -10.05
N ASP A 319 9.67 6.94 -11.35
CA ASP A 319 10.50 7.52 -12.40
C ASP A 319 9.90 8.84 -12.94
N SER A 320 10.77 9.79 -13.25
CA SER A 320 10.38 11.08 -13.85
C SER A 320 11.49 11.61 -14.74
N PHE A 321 11.18 12.61 -15.58
CA PHE A 321 12.14 13.14 -16.53
C PHE A 321 12.88 14.36 -15.96
N THR A 322 14.20 14.42 -16.23
CA THR A 322 14.96 15.65 -16.01
C THR A 322 14.69 16.65 -17.15
N PRO A 323 14.44 17.95 -16.86
CA PRO A 323 14.34 18.96 -17.91
C PRO A 323 15.60 18.95 -18.78
N PRO A 324 15.50 19.15 -20.11
CA PRO A 324 16.66 19.30 -20.95
C PRO A 324 17.51 20.48 -20.44
N THR A 325 18.78 20.23 -20.17
CA THR A 325 19.72 21.29 -19.78
C THR A 325 19.72 22.33 -20.89
N PRO A 326 19.43 23.62 -20.64
CA PRO A 326 19.52 24.61 -21.66
C PRO A 326 20.95 24.61 -22.24
N PRO A 327 21.12 24.71 -23.57
CA PRO A 327 22.44 24.71 -24.18
C PRO A 327 23.29 25.78 -23.53
N TYR A 328 24.43 25.35 -22.98
CA TYR A 328 25.39 26.22 -22.31
C TYR A 328 25.88 27.30 -23.28
N GLN A 329 25.38 28.51 -23.16
CA GLN A 329 25.94 29.69 -23.80
C GLN A 329 27.13 30.17 -22.95
N GLY A 330 28.20 29.41 -22.96
CA GLY A 330 29.45 29.75 -22.32
C GLY A 330 30.54 29.86 -23.34
N GLY A 331 31.09 31.06 -23.49
CA GLY A 331 32.25 31.34 -24.33
C GLY A 331 33.45 30.49 -23.97
N ALA A 332 34.15 30.08 -25.00
CA ALA A 332 35.39 29.35 -24.93
C ALA A 332 36.46 30.13 -24.16
N GLU A 333 37.01 29.57 -23.11
CA GLU A 333 38.43 29.77 -22.74
C GLU A 333 39.06 28.45 -22.31
N ASN A 334 40.15 28.12 -23.03
CA ASN A 334 41.00 26.98 -22.86
C ASN A 334 41.71 26.97 -21.51
N SER A 335 41.74 25.82 -20.85
CA SER A 335 42.99 25.32 -20.28
C SER A 335 42.81 23.91 -19.68
N THR A 336 43.31 22.91 -20.37
CA THR A 336 43.65 21.61 -19.82
C THR A 336 45.05 21.66 -19.20
N PRO A 337 45.33 21.04 -18.08
CA PRO A 337 46.59 20.40 -17.86
C PRO A 337 46.47 18.86 -17.74
N PRO A 338 47.47 18.13 -18.23
CA PRO A 338 47.42 16.67 -18.23
C PRO A 338 47.90 16.11 -16.90
N TYR A 339 47.16 15.15 -16.37
CA TYR A 339 47.67 14.33 -15.26
C TYR A 339 48.18 12.99 -15.82
N GLN A 340 49.50 12.82 -15.78
CA GLN A 340 50.15 11.52 -15.87
C GLN A 340 50.27 10.95 -14.47
N GLY A 341 49.84 9.74 -14.25
CA GLY A 341 50.08 9.02 -13.03
C GLY A 341 50.09 7.51 -13.29
N GLU A 342 51.20 6.94 -12.98
CA GLU A 342 51.68 5.60 -13.31
C GLU A 342 50.85 4.47 -12.64
N THR A 343 50.88 3.35 -13.31
CA THR A 343 50.44 2.02 -12.90
C THR A 343 51.35 1.42 -11.83
N GLU A 344 50.79 0.84 -10.79
CA GLU A 344 51.41 -0.29 -10.10
C GLU A 344 50.40 -1.39 -9.74
N ASN A 345 50.74 -2.57 -10.26
CA ASN A 345 50.11 -3.86 -9.98
C ASN A 345 50.45 -4.36 -8.57
N SER A 346 49.47 -4.93 -7.89
CA SER A 346 49.74 -6.13 -7.07
C SER A 346 48.47 -6.87 -6.69
N THR A 347 48.27 -8.00 -7.31
CA THR A 347 47.42 -9.11 -6.83
C THR A 347 48.23 -9.99 -5.88
N PRO A 348 47.63 -10.64 -4.91
CA PRO A 348 47.96 -12.03 -4.66
C PRO A 348 46.73 -12.95 -4.67
N PRO A 349 46.93 -14.23 -4.97
CA PRO A 349 45.91 -15.20 -5.28
C PRO A 349 45.42 -15.95 -4.04
N TYR A 350 44.14 -16.30 -4.03
CA TYR A 350 43.66 -17.35 -3.13
C TYR A 350 43.12 -18.52 -3.97
N GLN A 351 43.84 -19.64 -3.89
CA GLN A 351 43.41 -20.96 -4.31
C GLN A 351 42.65 -21.60 -3.17
N GLY A 352 41.54 -22.25 -3.47
CA GLY A 352 40.81 -23.10 -2.56
C GLY A 352 39.87 -24.02 -3.33
N GLU A 353 40.16 -25.28 -3.26
CA GLU A 353 39.66 -26.39 -4.05
C GLU A 353 38.19 -26.74 -3.80
N THR A 354 37.60 -27.36 -4.80
CA THR A 354 36.30 -28.04 -4.89
C THR A 354 36.23 -29.23 -3.95
N GLU A 355 35.05 -29.44 -3.35
CA GLU A 355 34.49 -30.77 -3.19
C GLU A 355 32.97 -30.78 -3.14
N ASN A 356 32.41 -31.66 -3.97
CA ASN A 356 31.02 -32.08 -4.06
C ASN A 356 30.53 -32.77 -2.79
N SER A 357 29.31 -32.45 -2.33
CA SER A 357 28.39 -33.50 -1.88
C SER A 357 27.04 -32.92 -1.52
N THR A 358 26.03 -33.38 -2.19
CA THR A 358 24.60 -33.30 -1.79
C THR A 358 24.38 -34.22 -0.57
N PRO A 359 23.56 -33.83 0.38
CA PRO A 359 22.80 -34.80 1.12
C PRO A 359 21.30 -34.48 1.17
N PRO A 360 20.49 -35.47 1.55
CA PRO A 360 19.07 -35.53 1.27
C PRO A 360 18.22 -34.86 2.35
N TYR A 361 17.00 -34.54 1.95
CA TYR A 361 15.88 -34.06 2.75
C TYR A 361 15.64 -34.95 3.99
N GLN A 362 15.68 -34.35 5.18
CA GLN A 362 14.88 -34.82 6.32
C GLN A 362 14.27 -33.60 7.02
N GLY A 363 12.94 -33.63 7.15
CA GLY A 363 12.14 -32.61 7.76
C GLY A 363 12.35 -32.48 9.27
N GLY A 364 12.23 -31.27 9.76
CA GLY A 364 12.16 -30.90 11.16
C GLY A 364 11.69 -29.45 11.22
N ALA A 365 10.45 -29.27 11.67
CA ALA A 365 9.87 -27.95 11.89
C ALA A 365 10.54 -27.30 13.09
N GLU A 366 11.21 -26.17 12.86
CA GLU A 366 11.40 -25.13 13.89
C GLU A 366 11.81 -23.81 13.22
N ASN A 367 11.08 -22.72 13.57
CA ASN A 367 11.33 -21.30 13.28
C ASN A 367 11.17 -20.84 11.82
N SER A 368 9.92 -20.66 11.42
CA SER A 368 9.59 -19.84 10.25
C SER A 368 9.48 -18.36 10.64
N THR A 369 10.51 -17.60 10.34
CA THR A 369 10.43 -16.13 10.20
C THR A 369 9.53 -15.80 9.02
N PRO A 370 8.70 -14.74 9.07
CA PRO A 370 7.84 -14.37 7.92
C PRO A 370 8.68 -14.03 6.70
N PRO A 371 8.20 -14.37 5.49
CA PRO A 371 8.96 -14.17 4.26
C PRO A 371 8.88 -12.71 3.79
N TYR A 372 9.65 -11.83 4.39
CA TYR A 372 10.00 -10.52 3.85
C TYR A 372 11.52 -10.34 3.92
N GLN A 373 12.22 -11.06 3.06
CA GLN A 373 13.59 -10.74 2.71
C GLN A 373 13.69 -10.70 1.19
N GLY A 374 13.23 -9.57 0.63
CA GLY A 374 13.76 -9.12 -0.64
C GLY A 374 15.20 -8.69 -0.38
N GLY A 375 16.16 -9.52 -0.71
CA GLY A 375 17.58 -9.16 -0.67
C GLY A 375 17.81 -8.05 -1.69
N ALA A 376 17.80 -6.80 -1.24
CA ALA A 376 18.45 -5.72 -1.96
C ALA A 376 19.94 -5.85 -1.68
N GLU A 377 20.64 -6.64 -2.48
CA GLU A 377 22.09 -6.46 -2.61
C GLU A 377 22.33 -5.06 -3.16
N ASN A 378 23.31 -4.35 -2.59
CA ASN A 378 23.78 -3.05 -3.06
C ASN A 378 23.98 -3.06 -4.58
N SER A 379 22.94 -2.75 -5.33
CA SER A 379 23.04 -2.51 -6.75
C SER A 379 23.26 -1.01 -6.95
N THR A 380 24.52 -0.61 -7.03
CA THR A 380 24.88 0.56 -7.81
C THR A 380 24.32 0.33 -9.21
N SER A 381 23.35 1.14 -9.61
CA SER A 381 22.79 1.14 -10.96
C SER A 381 23.91 1.20 -12.00
N PRO A 382 23.99 0.31 -12.98
CA PRO A 382 25.01 0.33 -14.00
C PRO A 382 24.72 1.31 -15.16
N TYR A 383 23.88 2.31 -14.94
CA TYR A 383 23.71 3.39 -15.91
C TYR A 383 24.84 4.42 -15.77
N GLN A 384 26.01 4.15 -16.37
CA GLN A 384 26.89 5.18 -16.84
C GLN A 384 26.32 5.74 -18.16
N GLY A 385 25.24 6.51 -18.08
CA GLY A 385 24.75 7.34 -19.15
C GLY A 385 25.71 8.48 -19.39
N GLY A 386 26.41 8.45 -20.50
CA GLY A 386 27.10 9.64 -20.99
C GLY A 386 26.12 10.80 -21.15
N ALA A 387 26.52 12.00 -20.75
CA ALA A 387 25.75 13.23 -20.76
C ALA A 387 25.15 13.55 -22.15
N THR A 388 23.96 13.03 -22.43
CA THR A 388 23.05 13.51 -23.45
C THR A 388 21.70 13.72 -22.76
N GLY A 389 21.34 14.97 -22.51
CA GLY A 389 20.18 15.33 -21.70
C GLY A 389 18.87 14.72 -22.20
N GLY A 390 18.07 14.18 -21.28
CA GLY A 390 16.62 14.25 -21.32
C GLY A 390 15.82 13.22 -22.10
N SER A 391 16.35 12.04 -22.48
CA SER A 391 15.57 11.07 -23.26
C SER A 391 14.89 9.97 -22.44
N GLU A 392 15.39 9.61 -21.28
CA GLU A 392 14.87 8.53 -20.45
C GLU A 392 14.48 9.00 -19.04
N PRO A 393 13.49 8.39 -18.41
CA PRO A 393 13.11 8.71 -17.04
C PRO A 393 14.17 8.22 -16.05
N GLU A 394 14.39 8.99 -14.98
CA GLU A 394 15.29 8.66 -13.87
C GLU A 394 14.48 8.53 -12.58
N GLU A 395 14.85 7.56 -11.73
CA GLU A 395 14.20 7.41 -10.43
C GLU A 395 14.38 8.67 -9.57
N GLY A 396 13.27 9.20 -9.06
CA GLY A 396 13.27 10.34 -8.14
C GLY A 396 13.63 11.71 -8.74
N ALA A 397 13.82 11.85 -10.05
CA ALA A 397 14.29 13.12 -10.67
C ALA A 397 13.42 14.34 -10.32
N PHE A 398 12.11 14.17 -10.16
CA PHE A 398 11.20 15.22 -9.73
C PHE A 398 11.47 15.70 -8.29
N TYR A 399 11.96 14.83 -7.42
CA TYR A 399 11.99 15.03 -5.97
C TYR A 399 13.36 15.48 -5.42
N VAL A 400 14.46 14.97 -6.00
CA VAL A 400 15.82 15.13 -5.47
C VAL A 400 16.49 16.45 -5.84
N TRP A 401 17.55 16.84 -5.11
CA TRP A 401 18.26 18.11 -5.28
C TRP A 401 19.77 17.89 -5.34
N THR A 402 20.43 18.44 -6.36
CA THR A 402 21.89 18.54 -6.33
C THR A 402 22.33 19.60 -5.31
N TYR A 403 23.51 19.43 -4.74
CA TYR A 403 24.03 20.45 -3.82
C TYR A 403 24.23 21.80 -4.51
N ALA A 404 24.63 21.80 -5.79
CA ALA A 404 24.81 23.01 -6.60
C ALA A 404 23.48 23.75 -6.85
N GLU A 405 22.37 23.05 -7.05
CA GLU A 405 21.05 23.68 -7.11
C GLU A 405 20.70 24.35 -5.78
N LEU A 406 20.93 23.69 -4.66
CA LEU A 406 20.67 24.25 -3.33
C LEU A 406 21.53 25.51 -3.09
N GLU A 407 22.82 25.48 -3.42
CA GLU A 407 23.70 26.68 -3.32
C GLU A 407 23.23 27.84 -4.19
N LYS A 408 22.64 27.56 -5.34
CA LYS A 408 22.14 28.59 -6.27
C LYS A 408 20.79 29.20 -5.82
N LEU A 409 19.91 28.39 -5.24
CA LEU A 409 18.52 28.74 -4.90
C LEU A 409 18.41 29.41 -3.53
N LEU A 410 19.24 28.98 -2.58
CA LEU A 410 19.15 29.38 -1.18
C LEU A 410 20.24 30.41 -0.83
N THR A 411 19.91 31.32 0.08
CA THR A 411 20.92 32.18 0.70
C THR A 411 21.87 31.34 1.54
N ALA A 412 23.04 31.89 1.92
CA ALA A 412 23.99 31.21 2.76
C ALA A 412 23.41 30.84 4.15
N GLU A 413 22.53 31.68 4.69
CA GLU A 413 21.81 31.44 5.95
C GLU A 413 20.80 30.31 5.81
N GLU A 414 19.94 30.35 4.78
CA GLU A 414 18.95 29.32 4.49
C GLU A 414 19.61 27.96 4.24
N LEU A 415 20.71 27.91 3.48
CA LEU A 415 21.45 26.68 3.24
C LEU A 415 22.08 26.12 4.51
N ALA A 416 22.57 26.99 5.40
CA ALA A 416 23.11 26.57 6.71
C ALA A 416 22.03 25.95 7.59
N GLU A 417 20.83 26.57 7.66
CA GLU A 417 19.67 26.05 8.39
C GLU A 417 19.15 24.74 7.80
N ILE A 418 19.04 24.63 6.46
CA ILE A 418 18.66 23.39 5.76
C ILE A 418 19.64 22.27 6.11
N LYS A 419 20.94 22.52 6.12
CA LYS A 419 21.97 21.52 6.51
C LYS A 419 21.94 21.16 7.99
N ALA A 420 21.51 22.08 8.85
CA ALA A 420 21.31 21.77 10.27
C ALA A 420 20.09 20.88 10.49
N GLN A 421 19.01 21.14 9.77
CA GLN A 421 17.73 20.46 9.94
C GLN A 421 17.59 19.18 9.11
N PHE A 422 18.25 19.09 7.93
CA PHE A 422 18.14 17.98 7.01
C PHE A 422 19.49 17.30 6.71
N THR A 423 19.43 16.04 6.22
CA THR A 423 20.59 15.27 5.77
C THR A 423 21.05 15.73 4.38
N VAL A 424 21.64 16.92 4.31
CA VAL A 424 22.15 17.50 3.04
C VAL A 424 23.67 17.55 3.05
N SER A 425 24.28 17.06 1.96
CA SER A 425 25.75 17.04 1.78
C SER A 425 26.15 17.33 0.32
N ARG A 426 27.42 17.68 0.11
CA ARG A 426 27.96 17.91 -1.26
C ARG A 426 27.95 16.65 -2.13
N ASN A 427 28.15 15.49 -1.51
CA ASN A 427 28.18 14.20 -2.21
C ASN A 427 26.77 13.62 -2.42
N GLY A 428 25.75 14.21 -1.79
CA GLY A 428 24.41 13.67 -1.78
C GLY A 428 24.26 12.42 -0.89
N ASN A 429 23.06 11.89 -0.82
CA ASN A 429 22.70 10.63 -0.18
C ASN A 429 22.01 9.65 -1.15
N PHE A 430 21.77 10.09 -2.39
CA PHE A 430 21.20 9.29 -3.47
C PHE A 430 21.81 9.72 -4.81
N GLU A 431 22.66 8.92 -5.44
CA GLU A 431 23.27 9.13 -6.78
C GLU A 431 23.87 10.54 -7.00
N GLY A 432 24.55 11.07 -5.99
CA GLY A 432 25.13 12.42 -6.03
C GLY A 432 24.14 13.55 -5.81
N LYS A 433 22.86 13.25 -5.57
CA LYS A 433 21.75 14.15 -5.27
C LYS A 433 21.34 14.00 -3.81
N ASN A 434 20.54 14.92 -3.28
CA ASN A 434 20.05 14.91 -1.91
C ASN A 434 18.55 14.64 -1.86
N VAL A 435 18.17 13.63 -1.10
CA VAL A 435 16.83 13.46 -0.52
C VAL A 435 16.80 14.18 0.82
N LEU A 436 15.74 14.93 1.08
CA LEU A 436 15.58 15.65 2.33
C LEU A 436 15.01 14.72 3.41
N GLN A 437 15.81 14.44 4.43
CA GLN A 437 15.39 13.73 5.65
C GLN A 437 15.63 14.64 6.84
N ARG A 438 14.64 14.87 7.68
CA ARG A 438 14.77 15.69 8.88
C ARG A 438 15.58 14.98 9.97
N ARG A 439 16.40 15.75 10.68
CA ARG A 439 17.23 15.27 11.79
C ARG A 439 16.53 15.32 13.14
N HIS A 440 15.64 16.30 13.32
CA HIS A 440 15.04 16.61 14.62
C HIS A 440 13.53 16.80 14.50
N PRO A 441 12.74 16.33 15.48
CA PRO A 441 11.32 16.60 15.59
C PRO A 441 11.06 18.07 15.96
N GLY A 442 9.79 18.43 16.12
CA GLY A 442 9.36 19.77 16.48
C GLY A 442 8.97 20.63 15.27
N LYS A 443 8.75 21.93 15.51
CA LYS A 443 8.43 22.90 14.44
C LYS A 443 9.68 23.31 13.69
N LEU A 444 9.54 23.54 12.38
CA LEU A 444 10.59 24.15 11.57
C LEU A 444 10.70 25.65 11.88
N SER A 445 11.89 26.23 11.67
CA SER A 445 12.08 27.69 11.75
C SER A 445 11.52 28.36 10.48
N ASP A 446 11.12 29.62 10.59
CA ASP A 446 10.63 30.43 9.46
C ASP A 446 11.66 30.48 8.31
N THR A 447 12.96 30.45 8.61
CA THR A 447 14.06 30.40 7.65
C THR A 447 14.03 29.09 6.84
N VAL A 448 13.81 27.94 7.52
CA VAL A 448 13.70 26.64 6.87
C VAL A 448 12.43 26.56 6.04
N GLU A 449 11.29 27.03 6.54
CA GLU A 449 10.03 27.07 5.78
C GLU A 449 10.16 27.94 4.53
N THR A 450 10.83 29.10 4.64
CA THR A 450 11.12 29.97 3.49
C THR A 450 12.00 29.26 2.45
N ALA A 451 13.01 28.52 2.91
CA ALA A 451 13.88 27.73 2.01
C ALA A 451 13.10 26.63 1.30
N LEU A 452 12.26 25.88 2.01
CA LEU A 452 11.40 24.85 1.42
C LEU A 452 10.40 25.44 0.42
N ALA A 453 9.84 26.63 0.70
CA ALA A 453 8.94 27.32 -0.24
C ALA A 453 9.66 27.71 -1.54
N LYS A 454 10.96 28.07 -1.50
CA LYS A 454 11.76 28.29 -2.73
C LYS A 454 11.97 27.01 -3.52
N LEU A 455 12.23 25.90 -2.85
CA LEU A 455 12.33 24.58 -3.49
C LEU A 455 10.98 24.17 -4.11
N PHE A 456 9.89 24.40 -3.41
CA PHE A 456 8.53 24.21 -3.94
C PHE A 456 8.30 25.04 -5.19
N GLN A 457 8.67 26.32 -5.18
CA GLN A 457 8.51 27.20 -6.34
C GLN A 457 9.26 26.68 -7.58
N VAL A 458 10.45 26.12 -7.40
CA VAL A 458 11.22 25.51 -8.51
C VAL A 458 10.53 24.26 -9.03
N ARG A 459 10.01 23.41 -8.12
CA ARG A 459 9.37 22.14 -8.47
C ARG A 459 8.02 22.37 -9.18
N TYR A 460 7.20 23.28 -8.69
CA TYR A 460 5.82 23.50 -9.15
C TYR A 460 5.59 24.78 -9.95
N GLY A 461 6.60 25.64 -10.11
CA GLY A 461 6.52 26.88 -10.90
C GLY A 461 5.82 28.06 -10.21
N GLY A 462 5.46 27.94 -8.93
CA GLY A 462 4.79 28.98 -8.16
C GLY A 462 4.87 28.74 -6.66
N ASN A 463 4.42 29.70 -5.87
CA ASN A 463 4.46 29.61 -4.41
C ASN A 463 3.41 28.62 -3.87
N PRO A 464 3.63 27.99 -2.68
CA PRO A 464 2.68 27.07 -2.06
C PRO A 464 1.25 27.63 -1.94
N ASP A 465 1.12 28.91 -1.59
CA ASP A 465 -0.18 29.57 -1.45
C ASP A 465 -0.96 29.75 -2.76
N THR A 466 -0.26 29.78 -3.90
CA THR A 466 -0.83 30.07 -5.22
C THR A 466 -1.04 28.84 -6.09
N VAL A 467 -0.24 27.79 -5.90
CA VAL A 467 -0.35 26.54 -6.67
C VAL A 467 -1.35 25.60 -5.99
N LYS A 468 -2.62 25.77 -6.34
CA LYS A 468 -3.70 24.92 -5.78
C LYS A 468 -3.90 23.62 -6.55
N THR A 469 -3.48 23.57 -7.81
CA THR A 469 -3.56 22.37 -8.66
C THR A 469 -2.29 22.25 -9.48
N PHE A 470 -1.84 21.04 -9.72
CA PHE A 470 -0.76 20.71 -10.62
C PHE A 470 -1.23 19.55 -11.51
N PRO A 471 -1.32 19.74 -12.83
CA PRO A 471 -1.92 18.74 -13.70
C PRO A 471 -1.10 17.44 -13.72
N PRO A 472 -1.73 16.27 -13.73
CA PRO A 472 -1.02 15.00 -13.84
C PRO A 472 -0.45 14.80 -15.25
N ALA A 473 0.75 14.26 -15.37
CA ALA A 473 1.22 13.62 -16.58
C ALA A 473 0.61 12.20 -16.63
N ARG A 474 -0.22 11.91 -17.61
CA ARG A 474 -0.96 10.62 -17.69
C ARG A 474 -0.17 9.50 -18.34
N ASN A 475 0.93 9.82 -18.97
CA ASN A 475 1.86 8.89 -19.61
C ASN A 475 3.20 9.58 -19.90
N ASN A 476 4.20 8.80 -20.29
CA ASN A 476 5.54 9.30 -20.61
C ASN A 476 5.56 10.29 -21.79
N GLN A 477 4.64 10.20 -22.73
CA GLN A 477 4.58 11.16 -23.85
C GLN A 477 4.08 12.53 -23.43
N GLU A 478 3.04 12.58 -22.60
CA GLU A 478 2.58 13.85 -21.99
C GLU A 478 3.68 14.45 -21.13
N ALA A 479 4.33 13.65 -20.26
CA ALA A 479 5.43 14.11 -19.43
C ALA A 479 6.55 14.76 -20.24
N LYS A 480 6.93 14.18 -21.38
CA LYS A 480 7.99 14.69 -22.26
C LYS A 480 7.60 15.90 -23.09
N ASN A 481 6.37 15.93 -23.60
CA ASN A 481 5.97 16.85 -24.68
C ASN A 481 5.22 18.07 -24.18
N ASP A 482 4.58 17.99 -23.03
CA ASP A 482 3.83 19.11 -22.47
C ASP A 482 4.74 20.13 -21.78
N SER A 483 4.24 21.36 -21.69
CA SER A 483 4.95 22.44 -21.01
C SER A 483 4.54 22.46 -19.54
N TRP A 484 5.49 22.25 -18.66
CA TRP A 484 5.28 22.27 -17.21
C TRP A 484 5.71 23.59 -16.60
N PRO A 485 4.97 24.15 -15.65
CA PRO A 485 5.34 25.41 -15.01
C PRO A 485 6.61 25.31 -14.15
N GLY A 486 6.96 24.09 -13.70
CA GLY A 486 8.11 23.75 -12.89
C GLY A 486 8.90 22.58 -13.46
N ARG A 487 9.26 21.61 -12.59
CA ARG A 487 9.87 20.35 -13.03
C ARG A 487 8.85 19.47 -13.75
N ILE A 488 9.32 18.57 -14.58
CA ILE A 488 8.49 17.56 -15.23
C ILE A 488 7.98 16.59 -14.15
N PRO A 489 6.65 16.44 -13.96
CA PRO A 489 6.12 15.56 -12.91
C PRO A 489 6.36 14.09 -13.21
N ALA A 490 6.32 13.28 -12.17
CA ALA A 490 6.17 11.84 -12.30
C ALA A 490 4.82 11.51 -12.97
N VAL A 491 4.77 10.42 -13.74
CA VAL A 491 3.53 9.96 -14.36
C VAL A 491 2.54 9.57 -13.27
N THR A 492 1.31 10.07 -13.36
CA THR A 492 0.23 9.77 -12.44
C THR A 492 -0.74 8.77 -13.06
N ASP A 493 -0.97 7.65 -12.39
CA ASP A 493 -2.03 6.71 -12.75
C ASP A 493 -3.37 7.24 -12.25
N THR A 494 -4.16 7.77 -13.17
CA THR A 494 -5.40 8.51 -12.86
C THR A 494 -6.62 7.62 -12.67
N LYS A 495 -6.47 6.29 -12.70
CA LYS A 495 -7.58 5.40 -12.35
C LYS A 495 -7.99 5.57 -10.89
N MET A 496 -9.28 5.35 -10.61
CA MET A 496 -9.79 5.21 -9.25
C MET A 496 -9.83 3.74 -8.88
N ILE A 497 -9.37 3.42 -7.66
CA ILE A 497 -9.52 2.09 -7.05
C ILE A 497 -10.36 2.26 -5.78
N ALA A 498 -11.49 1.56 -5.68
CA ALA A 498 -12.46 1.73 -4.60
C ALA A 498 -11.84 1.48 -3.21
N ALA A 499 -11.09 0.39 -3.06
CA ALA A 499 -10.40 0.05 -1.82
C ALA A 499 -9.40 1.15 -1.38
N TRP A 500 -8.60 1.69 -2.30
CA TRP A 500 -7.58 2.70 -1.98
C TRP A 500 -8.18 4.07 -1.66
N ASN A 501 -9.24 4.45 -2.38
CA ASN A 501 -10.03 5.64 -2.04
C ASN A 501 -10.65 5.49 -0.65
N SER A 502 -11.15 4.31 -0.31
CA SER A 502 -11.73 4.02 1.01
C SER A 502 -10.72 4.18 2.15
N LEU A 503 -9.46 3.75 1.97
CA LEU A 503 -8.39 3.99 2.94
C LEU A 503 -8.10 5.48 3.12
N MET A 504 -8.06 6.25 2.04
CA MET A 504 -7.86 7.71 2.12
C MET A 504 -9.06 8.41 2.76
N ILE A 505 -10.30 8.00 2.46
CA ILE A 505 -11.52 8.51 3.10
C ILE A 505 -11.48 8.26 4.61
N SER A 506 -11.09 7.07 5.06
CA SER A 506 -10.92 6.75 6.49
C SER A 506 -9.87 7.65 7.15
N GLY A 507 -8.70 7.83 6.51
CA GLY A 507 -7.63 8.70 7.00
C GLY A 507 -8.09 10.15 7.16
N LEU A 508 -8.75 10.69 6.14
CA LEU A 508 -9.30 12.05 6.16
C LEU A 508 -10.41 12.22 7.22
N ALA A 509 -11.33 11.27 7.33
CA ALA A 509 -12.40 11.28 8.34
C ALA A 509 -11.82 11.26 9.77
N ARG A 510 -10.80 10.42 10.00
CA ARG A 510 -10.13 10.37 11.30
C ARG A 510 -9.37 11.66 11.62
N ALA A 511 -8.61 12.18 10.66
CA ALA A 511 -7.89 13.45 10.83
C ALA A 511 -8.87 14.63 11.05
N ALA A 512 -9.99 14.66 10.32
CA ALA A 512 -11.04 15.66 10.53
C ALA A 512 -11.58 15.64 11.96
N ALA A 513 -11.88 14.47 12.48
CA ALA A 513 -12.41 14.29 13.83
C ALA A 513 -11.38 14.65 14.93
N VAL A 514 -10.10 14.35 14.72
CA VAL A 514 -9.02 14.61 15.69
C VAL A 514 -8.65 16.08 15.73
N PHE A 515 -8.53 16.73 14.57
CA PHE A 515 -8.07 18.13 14.47
C PHE A 515 -9.22 19.16 14.34
N GLY A 516 -10.48 18.70 14.26
CA GLY A 516 -11.63 19.57 14.07
C GLY A 516 -11.61 20.29 12.71
N ASN A 517 -11.01 19.67 11.68
CA ASN A 517 -10.83 20.28 10.37
C ASN A 517 -11.94 19.85 9.40
N LEU A 518 -12.86 20.79 9.08
CA LEU A 518 -13.99 20.53 8.20
C LEU A 518 -13.57 20.23 6.76
N GLU A 519 -12.53 20.89 6.24
CA GLU A 519 -12.04 20.65 4.87
C GLU A 519 -11.64 19.19 4.63
N TYR A 520 -11.02 18.54 5.62
CA TYR A 520 -10.65 17.13 5.51
C TYR A 520 -11.89 16.24 5.37
N LEU A 521 -12.96 16.56 6.14
CA LEU A 521 -14.21 15.84 6.05
C LEU A 521 -14.91 16.07 4.69
N GLU A 522 -14.90 17.31 4.17
CA GLU A 522 -15.46 17.64 2.86
C GLU A 522 -14.80 16.87 1.72
N LEU A 523 -13.47 16.74 1.75
CA LEU A 523 -12.72 15.93 0.78
C LEU A 523 -13.13 14.45 0.85
N ALA A 524 -13.24 13.90 2.06
CA ALA A 524 -13.68 12.52 2.28
C ALA A 524 -15.11 12.31 1.76
N VAL A 525 -16.05 13.22 2.08
CA VAL A 525 -17.43 13.17 1.62
C VAL A 525 -17.52 13.26 0.09
N LYS A 526 -16.75 14.13 -0.53
CA LYS A 526 -16.75 14.29 -2.00
C LYS A 526 -16.30 13.00 -2.70
N ALA A 527 -15.25 12.37 -2.22
CA ALA A 527 -14.76 11.10 -2.77
C ALA A 527 -15.76 9.96 -2.54
N THR A 528 -16.41 9.92 -1.36
CA THR A 528 -17.44 8.93 -1.03
C THR A 528 -18.67 9.08 -1.92
N ASN A 529 -19.16 10.30 -2.15
CA ASN A 529 -20.28 10.55 -3.04
C ASN A 529 -19.96 10.10 -4.47
N PHE A 530 -18.74 10.36 -4.96
CA PHE A 530 -18.33 9.84 -6.26
C PHE A 530 -18.44 8.30 -6.34
N ILE A 531 -17.98 7.58 -5.32
CA ILE A 531 -18.09 6.11 -5.26
C ILE A 531 -19.56 5.69 -5.26
N LEU A 532 -20.40 6.27 -4.39
CA LEU A 532 -21.84 5.95 -4.29
C LEU A 532 -22.60 6.20 -5.60
N ASP A 533 -22.25 7.25 -6.33
CA ASP A 533 -22.96 7.67 -7.54
C ASP A 533 -22.47 6.93 -8.81
N ASN A 534 -21.24 6.42 -8.84
CA ASN A 534 -20.61 5.96 -10.09
C ASN A 534 -20.11 4.51 -10.07
N GLN A 535 -20.02 3.83 -8.91
CA GLN A 535 -19.37 2.52 -8.83
C GLN A 535 -20.35 1.34 -8.75
N TRP A 536 -21.64 1.54 -9.05
CA TRP A 536 -22.60 0.46 -9.23
C TRP A 536 -23.03 0.34 -10.69
N THR A 537 -22.72 -0.81 -11.30
CA THR A 537 -23.16 -1.16 -12.66
C THR A 537 -23.92 -2.48 -12.61
N ASP A 538 -25.10 -2.52 -13.21
CA ASP A 538 -26.00 -3.69 -13.22
C ASP A 538 -26.29 -4.24 -11.80
N GLY A 539 -26.36 -3.35 -10.81
CA GLY A 539 -26.62 -3.70 -9.41
C GLY A 539 -25.44 -4.31 -8.67
N ARG A 540 -24.23 -4.22 -9.21
CA ARG A 540 -22.99 -4.77 -8.62
C ARG A 540 -21.96 -3.67 -8.41
N PHE A 541 -21.35 -3.64 -7.23
CA PHE A 541 -20.24 -2.75 -6.91
C PHE A 541 -19.04 -3.04 -7.82
N GLN A 542 -18.38 -1.98 -8.31
CA GLN A 542 -17.23 -2.05 -9.20
C GLN A 542 -15.98 -1.52 -8.52
N ARG A 543 -14.85 -2.20 -8.75
CA ARG A 543 -13.55 -1.91 -8.19
C ARG A 543 -12.93 -0.63 -8.72
N LEU A 544 -13.00 -0.43 -10.05
CA LEU A 544 -12.24 0.58 -10.77
C LEU A 544 -13.14 1.62 -11.42
N ASN A 545 -12.57 2.82 -11.62
CA ASN A 545 -13.13 3.82 -12.51
C ASN A 545 -12.03 4.46 -13.36
N TYR A 546 -12.27 4.49 -14.65
CA TYR A 546 -11.43 5.13 -15.64
C TYR A 546 -12.18 6.31 -16.27
N ASP A 547 -11.91 7.53 -15.78
CA ASP A 547 -12.52 8.79 -16.31
C ASP A 547 -14.05 8.72 -16.45
N GLY A 548 -14.76 8.14 -15.46
CA GLY A 548 -16.21 8.00 -15.42
C GLY A 548 -16.75 6.65 -15.88
N GLN A 549 -15.90 5.74 -16.32
CA GLN A 549 -16.29 4.37 -16.67
C GLN A 549 -15.89 3.40 -15.56
N SER A 550 -16.87 2.82 -14.90
CA SER A 550 -16.66 1.78 -13.90
C SER A 550 -16.25 0.47 -14.58
N ALA A 551 -15.35 -0.29 -13.95
CA ALA A 551 -14.83 -1.55 -14.48
C ALA A 551 -14.43 -2.49 -13.34
N VAL A 552 -14.42 -3.78 -13.65
CA VAL A 552 -14.03 -4.88 -12.78
C VAL A 552 -14.93 -4.98 -11.53
N THR A 553 -15.60 -6.10 -11.37
CA THR A 553 -16.44 -6.37 -10.19
C THR A 553 -15.62 -6.27 -8.91
N ALA A 554 -16.14 -5.58 -7.92
CA ALA A 554 -15.47 -5.37 -6.63
C ALA A 554 -15.14 -6.68 -5.93
N GLN A 555 -13.99 -6.70 -5.28
CA GLN A 555 -13.49 -7.81 -4.47
C GLN A 555 -13.71 -7.54 -2.97
N SER A 556 -13.43 -8.52 -2.13
CA SER A 556 -13.66 -8.40 -0.69
C SER A 556 -12.98 -7.18 -0.06
N GLU A 557 -11.79 -6.79 -0.53
CA GLU A 557 -11.11 -5.60 -0.02
C GLU A 557 -11.85 -4.31 -0.34
N ASP A 558 -12.47 -4.21 -1.52
CA ASP A 558 -13.25 -3.03 -1.91
C ASP A 558 -14.46 -2.85 -1.00
N TYR A 559 -15.21 -3.92 -0.76
CA TYR A 559 -16.36 -3.90 0.15
C TYR A 559 -15.93 -3.63 1.60
N ALA A 560 -14.98 -4.39 2.13
CA ALA A 560 -14.57 -4.29 3.53
C ALA A 560 -14.05 -2.90 3.89
N LEU A 561 -13.18 -2.34 3.04
CA LEU A 561 -12.62 -1.00 3.25
C LEU A 561 -13.66 0.10 3.03
N PHE A 562 -14.60 -0.07 2.09
CA PHE A 562 -15.63 0.93 1.87
C PHE A 562 -16.67 0.94 3.02
N VAL A 563 -17.06 -0.22 3.55
CA VAL A 563 -17.89 -0.29 4.76
C VAL A 563 -17.18 0.38 5.94
N LYS A 564 -15.88 0.12 6.14
CA LYS A 564 -15.08 0.81 7.17
C LYS A 564 -15.11 2.32 6.97
N ALA A 565 -14.87 2.81 5.75
CA ALA A 565 -14.86 4.24 5.44
C ALA A 565 -16.20 4.92 5.72
N LEU A 566 -17.31 4.28 5.38
CA LEU A 566 -18.66 4.76 5.68
C LEU A 566 -18.94 4.84 7.19
N LEU A 567 -18.47 3.84 7.95
CA LEU A 567 -18.56 3.85 9.42
C LEU A 567 -17.64 4.91 10.06
N ASP A 568 -16.48 5.21 9.48
CA ASP A 568 -15.59 6.27 9.93
C ASP A 568 -16.20 7.65 9.63
N LEU A 569 -16.82 7.84 8.46
CA LEU A 569 -17.59 9.04 8.13
C LEU A 569 -18.80 9.21 9.06
N HIS A 570 -19.50 8.11 9.39
CA HIS A 570 -20.59 8.16 10.38
C HIS A 570 -20.07 8.75 11.70
N GLN A 571 -18.95 8.28 12.22
CA GLN A 571 -18.38 8.78 13.47
C GLN A 571 -17.87 10.23 13.34
N ALA A 572 -17.14 10.55 12.28
CA ALA A 572 -16.62 11.92 12.07
C ALA A 572 -17.78 12.93 11.91
N SER A 573 -18.85 12.56 11.24
CA SER A 573 -20.02 13.43 11.03
C SER A 573 -20.79 13.73 12.33
N LEU A 574 -20.63 12.94 13.39
CA LEU A 574 -21.18 13.28 14.73
C LEU A 574 -20.56 14.53 15.32
N THR A 575 -19.35 14.91 14.90
CA THR A 575 -18.65 16.12 15.38
C THR A 575 -19.08 17.40 14.66
N LEU A 576 -19.90 17.26 13.59
CA LEU A 576 -20.41 18.40 12.84
C LEU A 576 -21.27 19.28 13.74
N GLY A 577 -20.84 20.52 13.96
CA GLY A 577 -21.63 21.51 14.67
C GLY A 577 -22.84 22.00 13.86
N ASN A 578 -23.58 22.95 14.43
CA ASN A 578 -24.75 23.57 13.78
C ASN A 578 -24.37 24.67 12.76
N GLY A 579 -23.10 24.75 12.32
CA GLY A 579 -22.63 25.74 11.34
C GLY A 579 -23.32 25.61 9.98
N GLU A 580 -23.41 26.68 9.21
CA GLU A 580 -24.05 26.70 7.90
C GLU A 580 -23.34 25.73 6.90
N GLU A 581 -22.02 25.65 6.94
CA GLU A 581 -21.23 24.75 6.10
C GLU A 581 -21.47 23.29 6.49
N ALA A 582 -21.51 22.98 7.79
CA ALA A 582 -21.77 21.65 8.30
C ALA A 582 -23.18 21.12 7.87
N LYS A 583 -24.16 22.00 7.72
CA LYS A 583 -25.52 21.62 7.26
C LYS A 583 -25.58 21.19 5.80
N GLN A 584 -24.55 21.44 5.00
CA GLN A 584 -24.47 21.02 3.59
C GLN A 584 -23.97 19.58 3.44
N LEU A 585 -23.34 19.03 4.49
CA LEU A 585 -22.82 17.67 4.47
C LEU A 585 -23.92 16.68 4.91
N PRO A 586 -23.90 15.43 4.41
CA PRO A 586 -24.77 14.37 4.88
C PRO A 586 -24.59 14.13 6.39
N ASN A 587 -25.67 13.88 7.09
CA ASN A 587 -25.64 13.57 8.52
C ASN A 587 -25.08 12.16 8.77
N SER A 588 -24.72 11.86 10.02
CA SER A 588 -24.15 10.58 10.40
C SER A 588 -25.04 9.39 10.05
N GLN A 589 -26.37 9.50 10.20
CA GLN A 589 -27.32 8.44 9.91
C GLN A 589 -27.29 8.00 8.44
N PHE A 590 -27.14 8.95 7.51
CA PHE A 590 -26.98 8.65 6.07
C PHE A 590 -25.82 7.69 5.81
N TRP A 591 -24.67 7.92 6.44
CA TRP A 591 -23.50 7.07 6.27
C TRP A 591 -23.70 5.67 6.84
N LEU A 592 -24.37 5.56 7.99
CA LEU A 592 -24.70 4.26 8.59
C LEU A 592 -25.63 3.45 7.67
N GLU A 593 -26.66 4.08 7.10
CA GLU A 593 -27.58 3.44 6.16
C GLU A 593 -26.84 2.94 4.90
N LYS A 594 -25.89 3.75 4.37
CA LYS A 594 -25.05 3.33 3.26
C LYS A 594 -24.12 2.18 3.63
N ALA A 595 -23.52 2.19 4.83
CA ALA A 595 -22.70 1.10 5.32
C ALA A 595 -23.50 -0.23 5.41
N VAL A 596 -24.73 -0.18 5.89
CA VAL A 596 -25.63 -1.36 5.92
C VAL A 596 -25.94 -1.87 4.52
N GLN A 597 -26.28 -0.98 3.55
CA GLN A 597 -26.56 -1.38 2.17
C GLN A 597 -25.37 -2.08 1.50
N VAL A 598 -24.16 -1.52 1.67
CA VAL A 598 -22.93 -2.12 1.11
C VAL A 598 -22.61 -3.44 1.80
N GLN A 599 -22.83 -3.53 3.12
CA GLN A 599 -22.62 -4.76 3.88
C GLN A 599 -23.58 -5.88 3.46
N GLU A 600 -24.84 -5.57 3.18
CA GLU A 600 -25.81 -6.54 2.69
C GLU A 600 -25.41 -7.14 1.33
N GLU A 601 -24.92 -6.32 0.40
CA GLU A 601 -24.37 -6.79 -0.88
C GLU A 601 -23.11 -7.63 -0.68
N PHE A 602 -22.20 -7.21 0.21
CA PHE A 602 -21.00 -7.96 0.57
C PHE A 602 -21.33 -9.35 1.11
N ASP A 603 -22.32 -9.43 2.01
CA ASP A 603 -22.82 -10.69 2.57
C ASP A 603 -23.47 -11.59 1.51
N GLU A 604 -24.23 -11.04 0.59
CA GLU A 604 -24.92 -11.79 -0.45
C GLU A 604 -23.92 -12.49 -1.41
N PHE A 605 -22.88 -11.79 -1.84
CA PHE A 605 -22.02 -12.29 -2.92
C PHE A 605 -20.73 -12.97 -2.46
N LEU A 606 -20.18 -12.59 -1.31
CA LEU A 606 -18.84 -13.03 -0.90
C LEU A 606 -18.79 -13.82 0.42
N TRP A 607 -19.85 -13.80 1.24
CA TRP A 607 -19.86 -14.56 2.50
C TRP A 607 -19.80 -16.09 2.25
N SER A 608 -18.93 -16.79 2.98
CA SER A 608 -18.87 -18.25 3.00
C SER A 608 -19.78 -18.82 4.10
N VAL A 609 -20.92 -19.37 3.70
CA VAL A 609 -21.88 -19.96 4.63
C VAL A 609 -21.31 -21.21 5.31
N GLU A 610 -20.51 -21.99 4.57
CA GLU A 610 -19.97 -23.27 5.07
C GLU A 610 -18.73 -23.07 5.94
N LEU A 611 -17.88 -22.08 5.62
CA LEU A 611 -16.55 -21.95 6.21
C LEU A 611 -16.41 -20.72 7.12
N GLY A 612 -17.33 -19.77 7.04
CA GLY A 612 -17.20 -18.45 7.66
C GLY A 612 -16.18 -17.56 6.95
N GLY A 613 -16.30 -16.25 7.14
CA GLY A 613 -15.46 -15.24 6.47
C GLY A 613 -15.83 -15.00 5.00
N TYR A 614 -15.14 -14.06 4.36
CA TYR A 614 -15.43 -13.60 3.01
C TYR A 614 -14.40 -14.11 2.00
N TYR A 615 -14.89 -14.64 0.89
CA TYR A 615 -14.05 -14.94 -0.27
C TYR A 615 -13.55 -13.64 -0.92
N ASN A 616 -12.36 -13.68 -1.52
CA ASN A 616 -11.80 -12.53 -2.23
C ASN A 616 -12.68 -12.11 -3.43
N THR A 617 -13.24 -13.09 -4.15
CA THR A 617 -14.08 -12.86 -5.32
C THR A 617 -15.43 -13.54 -5.19
N ALA A 618 -16.45 -12.96 -5.79
CA ALA A 618 -17.76 -13.57 -5.89
C ALA A 618 -17.73 -14.84 -6.75
N LYS A 619 -18.67 -15.76 -6.51
CA LYS A 619 -18.71 -17.05 -7.21
C LYS A 619 -18.88 -16.90 -8.72
N ASP A 620 -19.67 -15.93 -9.15
CA ASP A 620 -19.95 -15.63 -10.54
C ASP A 620 -18.80 -14.92 -11.27
N ALA A 621 -17.84 -14.35 -10.53
CA ALA A 621 -16.68 -13.63 -11.04
C ALA A 621 -15.36 -14.43 -10.92
N SER A 622 -15.40 -15.71 -10.54
CA SER A 622 -14.21 -16.50 -10.21
C SER A 622 -14.00 -17.73 -11.10
N GLY A 623 -14.69 -17.81 -12.23
CA GLY A 623 -14.66 -19.00 -13.10
C GLY A 623 -13.30 -19.29 -13.78
N ASP A 624 -12.41 -18.31 -13.81
CA ASP A 624 -11.07 -18.41 -14.39
C ASP A 624 -9.95 -18.56 -13.33
N LEU A 625 -10.28 -18.65 -12.04
CA LEU A 625 -9.32 -18.79 -10.93
C LEU A 625 -9.03 -20.26 -10.59
N LEU A 626 -7.81 -20.54 -10.11
CA LEU A 626 -7.40 -21.85 -9.62
C LEU A 626 -8.11 -22.24 -8.32
N VAL A 627 -8.28 -21.29 -7.44
CA VAL A 627 -8.98 -21.41 -6.14
C VAL A 627 -9.70 -20.11 -5.82
N ARG A 628 -10.72 -20.19 -4.95
CA ARG A 628 -11.31 -19.00 -4.31
C ARG A 628 -10.68 -18.84 -2.94
N GLU A 629 -9.87 -17.80 -2.80
CA GLU A 629 -9.19 -17.48 -1.56
C GLU A 629 -10.10 -16.70 -0.60
N ARG A 630 -9.79 -16.79 0.69
CA ARG A 630 -10.30 -15.92 1.77
C ARG A 630 -9.09 -15.25 2.40
N SER A 631 -8.77 -14.01 2.00
CA SER A 631 -7.56 -13.34 2.44
C SER A 631 -7.58 -13.03 3.94
N TYR A 632 -6.47 -13.35 4.60
CA TYR A 632 -6.24 -13.11 6.03
C TYR A 632 -4.84 -12.56 6.31
N ILE A 633 -3.97 -12.55 5.31
CA ILE A 633 -2.59 -12.09 5.44
C ILE A 633 -2.58 -10.59 5.15
N ASP A 634 -2.10 -9.83 6.13
CA ASP A 634 -1.86 -8.39 5.95
C ASP A 634 -0.55 -8.17 5.21
N ASN A 635 -0.59 -7.23 4.28
CA ASN A 635 0.56 -6.76 3.53
C ASN A 635 0.72 -5.24 3.71
N ALA A 636 1.00 -4.49 2.64
CA ALA A 636 0.95 -3.03 2.65
C ALA A 636 -0.45 -2.49 3.01
N THR A 637 -1.49 -3.25 2.68
CA THR A 637 -2.89 -2.98 3.08
C THR A 637 -3.40 -4.07 4.02
N PRO A 638 -4.37 -3.77 4.89
CA PRO A 638 -4.96 -4.75 5.80
C PRO A 638 -5.81 -5.76 5.02
N ALA A 639 -5.81 -7.01 5.48
CA ALA A 639 -6.60 -8.08 4.89
C ALA A 639 -8.12 -7.84 5.07
N ALA A 640 -8.87 -8.09 4.00
CA ALA A 640 -10.31 -7.84 3.95
C ALA A 640 -11.09 -8.48 5.09
N ASN A 641 -10.79 -9.73 5.45
CA ASN A 641 -11.52 -10.44 6.50
C ASN A 641 -11.34 -9.80 7.88
N GLY A 642 -10.15 -9.32 8.23
CA GLY A 642 -9.93 -8.61 9.50
C GLY A 642 -10.76 -7.33 9.59
N ILE A 643 -10.76 -6.53 8.53
CA ILE A 643 -11.53 -5.28 8.44
C ILE A 643 -13.04 -5.55 8.43
N ALA A 644 -13.49 -6.55 7.67
CA ALA A 644 -14.90 -6.93 7.59
C ALA A 644 -15.46 -7.35 8.95
N ILE A 645 -14.74 -8.23 9.66
CA ILE A 645 -15.16 -8.72 10.99
C ILE A 645 -15.23 -7.57 12.01
N ALA A 646 -14.25 -6.67 12.02
CA ALA A 646 -14.31 -5.48 12.87
C ALA A 646 -15.50 -4.57 12.52
N SER A 647 -15.81 -4.43 11.25
CA SER A 647 -16.96 -3.63 10.76
C SER A 647 -18.30 -4.27 11.13
N LEU A 648 -18.41 -5.61 11.10
CA LEU A 648 -19.61 -6.33 11.57
C LEU A 648 -19.89 -6.02 13.06
N VAL A 649 -18.87 -6.01 13.90
CA VAL A 649 -19.01 -5.63 15.33
C VAL A 649 -19.52 -4.20 15.45
N ARG A 650 -18.94 -3.26 14.69
CA ARG A 650 -19.36 -1.84 14.69
C ARG A 650 -20.82 -1.69 14.25
N LEU A 651 -21.23 -2.39 13.19
CA LEU A 651 -22.62 -2.38 12.68
C LEU A 651 -23.63 -2.94 13.71
N ALA A 652 -23.25 -4.00 14.43
CA ALA A 652 -24.07 -4.56 15.49
C ALA A 652 -24.26 -3.61 16.68
N LEU A 653 -23.24 -2.80 17.00
CA LEU A 653 -23.33 -1.80 18.07
C LEU A 653 -24.18 -0.58 17.67
N LEU A 654 -24.15 -0.18 16.41
CA LEU A 654 -24.82 1.03 15.89
C LEU A 654 -26.23 0.77 15.36
N GLY A 655 -26.52 -0.46 14.97
CA GLY A 655 -27.80 -0.85 14.34
C GLY A 655 -28.58 -1.90 15.15
N PRO A 656 -29.79 -2.23 14.72
CA PRO A 656 -30.64 -3.21 15.40
C PRO A 656 -30.32 -4.67 15.05
N ASN A 657 -29.50 -4.91 14.02
CA ASN A 657 -29.22 -6.27 13.51
C ASN A 657 -28.08 -6.94 14.27
N LEU A 658 -28.41 -7.83 15.20
CA LEU A 658 -27.45 -8.55 16.01
C LEU A 658 -26.81 -9.76 15.30
N GLU A 659 -27.36 -10.20 14.14
CA GLU A 659 -26.76 -11.29 13.34
C GLU A 659 -25.33 -10.95 12.88
N TYR A 660 -24.98 -9.66 12.84
CA TYR A 660 -23.63 -9.23 12.57
C TYR A 660 -22.61 -9.70 13.62
N LEU A 661 -23.02 -9.84 14.89
CA LEU A 661 -22.13 -10.42 15.94
C LEU A 661 -21.93 -11.92 15.71
N ASP A 662 -22.98 -12.64 15.33
CA ASP A 662 -22.88 -14.07 15.04
C ASP A 662 -21.95 -14.32 13.84
N ARG A 663 -22.04 -13.47 12.80
CA ARG A 663 -21.12 -13.54 11.64
C ARG A 663 -19.70 -13.14 12.01
N ALA A 664 -19.53 -12.14 12.86
CA ALA A 664 -18.21 -11.77 13.36
C ALA A 664 -17.55 -12.92 14.12
N GLU A 665 -18.30 -13.60 14.97
CA GLU A 665 -17.82 -14.78 15.69
C GLU A 665 -17.47 -15.92 14.74
N GLN A 666 -18.36 -16.26 13.78
CA GLN A 666 -18.09 -17.28 12.77
C GLN A 666 -16.84 -16.97 11.95
N GLY A 667 -16.66 -15.69 11.56
CA GLY A 667 -15.46 -15.22 10.85
C GLY A 667 -14.20 -15.40 11.70
N LEU A 668 -14.22 -15.00 12.96
CA LEU A 668 -13.09 -15.17 13.88
C LEU A 668 -12.76 -16.65 14.10
N GLN A 669 -13.77 -17.49 14.24
CA GLN A 669 -13.58 -18.94 14.39
C GLN A 669 -12.96 -19.57 13.14
N ALA A 670 -13.35 -19.13 11.95
CA ALA A 670 -12.80 -19.61 10.68
C ALA A 670 -11.29 -19.40 10.54
N PHE A 671 -10.75 -18.35 11.14
CA PHE A 671 -9.32 -18.01 11.09
C PHE A 671 -8.58 -18.26 12.41
N SER A 672 -9.22 -18.85 13.41
CA SER A 672 -8.66 -18.99 14.77
C SER A 672 -7.35 -19.77 14.82
N SER A 673 -7.21 -20.83 14.02
CA SER A 673 -5.97 -21.62 13.93
C SER A 673 -4.81 -20.76 13.37
N ILE A 674 -5.08 -19.92 12.36
CA ILE A 674 -4.08 -19.03 11.78
C ILE A 674 -3.61 -18.00 12.80
N VAL A 675 -4.55 -17.39 13.54
CA VAL A 675 -4.20 -16.42 14.60
C VAL A 675 -3.35 -17.07 15.68
N GLN A 676 -3.59 -18.33 16.01
CA GLN A 676 -2.79 -19.07 17.00
C GLN A 676 -1.39 -19.39 16.48
N ASP A 677 -1.28 -19.89 15.23
CA ASP A 677 -0.05 -20.48 14.69
C ASP A 677 0.85 -19.42 14.02
N ALA A 678 0.26 -18.42 13.36
CA ALA A 678 0.95 -17.38 12.61
C ALA A 678 0.39 -15.96 12.89
N PRO A 679 0.34 -15.50 14.15
CA PRO A 679 -0.23 -14.20 14.51
C PRO A 679 0.51 -13.02 13.85
N GLN A 680 1.77 -13.22 13.45
CA GLN A 680 2.56 -12.23 12.70
C GLN A 680 2.03 -11.97 11.28
N ALA A 681 1.21 -12.85 10.73
CA ALA A 681 0.69 -12.68 9.37
C ALA A 681 -0.63 -11.91 9.31
N CYS A 682 -1.32 -11.71 10.45
CA CYS A 682 -2.71 -11.26 10.47
C CYS A 682 -3.04 -10.20 11.54
N PRO A 683 -2.30 -9.06 11.59
CA PRO A 683 -2.58 -7.99 12.56
C PRO A 683 -4.00 -7.42 12.46
N SER A 684 -4.63 -7.40 11.30
CA SER A 684 -6.02 -6.96 11.15
C SER A 684 -7.03 -7.93 11.80
N LEU A 685 -6.78 -9.24 11.74
CA LEU A 685 -7.59 -10.22 12.48
C LEU A 685 -7.42 -10.07 14.00
N LEU A 686 -6.21 -9.80 14.49
CA LEU A 686 -5.97 -9.48 15.90
C LEU A 686 -6.71 -8.20 16.30
N SER A 687 -6.75 -7.19 15.44
CA SER A 687 -7.55 -5.98 15.65
C SER A 687 -9.05 -6.27 15.67
N ALA A 688 -9.52 -7.24 14.87
CA ALA A 688 -10.91 -7.71 14.90
C ALA A 688 -11.25 -8.46 16.20
N ILE A 689 -10.31 -9.26 16.73
CA ILE A 689 -10.45 -9.89 18.06
C ILE A 689 -10.57 -8.83 19.14
N ASP A 690 -9.74 -7.78 19.10
CA ASP A 690 -9.83 -6.64 20.01
C ASP A 690 -11.22 -5.98 19.94
N TRP A 691 -11.74 -5.72 18.74
CA TRP A 691 -13.09 -5.22 18.55
C TRP A 691 -14.15 -6.14 19.17
N TYR A 692 -14.06 -7.43 18.92
CA TYR A 692 -15.04 -8.40 19.42
C TYR A 692 -15.01 -8.51 20.95
N GLN A 693 -13.82 -8.54 21.55
CA GLN A 693 -13.65 -8.71 23.00
C GLN A 693 -13.86 -7.42 23.81
N HIS A 694 -13.49 -6.25 23.25
CA HIS A 694 -13.49 -4.96 23.96
C HIS A 694 -14.45 -3.93 23.35
N SER A 695 -15.43 -4.39 22.56
CA SER A 695 -16.40 -3.50 21.93
C SER A 695 -17.14 -2.63 22.93
N THR A 696 -17.20 -1.33 22.66
CA THR A 696 -17.77 -0.31 23.53
C THR A 696 -18.73 0.59 22.73
N LEU A 697 -19.98 0.68 23.16
CA LEU A 697 -20.90 1.68 22.66
C LEU A 697 -21.02 2.83 23.69
N ILE A 698 -20.73 4.04 23.25
CA ILE A 698 -20.87 5.26 24.05
C ILE A 698 -22.07 6.05 23.56
N ARG A 699 -23.12 6.11 24.37
CA ARG A 699 -24.34 6.90 24.11
C ARG A 699 -24.25 8.18 24.93
N THR A 700 -24.26 9.34 24.29
CA THR A 700 -23.99 10.61 24.96
C THR A 700 -24.69 11.79 24.32
N THR A 701 -24.61 12.96 24.96
CA THR A 701 -25.19 14.19 24.43
C THR A 701 -24.32 14.82 23.33
N PRO A 702 -24.89 15.67 22.45
CA PRO A 702 -24.13 16.36 21.41
C PRO A 702 -22.92 17.15 21.93
N ASP A 703 -23.02 17.73 23.12
CA ASP A 703 -21.96 18.56 23.71
C ASP A 703 -20.71 17.76 24.11
N GLN A 704 -20.86 16.46 24.38
CA GLN A 704 -19.74 15.58 24.77
C GLN A 704 -19.09 14.91 23.59
N ILE A 705 -19.78 14.80 22.46
CA ILE A 705 -19.40 13.90 21.35
C ILE A 705 -18.05 14.23 20.74
N SER A 706 -17.78 15.51 20.46
CA SER A 706 -16.51 15.95 19.82
C SER A 706 -15.30 15.65 20.70
N GLY A 707 -15.42 15.85 22.02
CA GLY A 707 -14.37 15.55 22.98
C GLY A 707 -14.08 14.06 23.10
N LEU A 708 -15.07 13.19 22.85
CA LEU A 708 -14.89 11.73 22.90
C LEU A 708 -14.32 11.17 21.59
N ILE A 709 -14.82 11.59 20.44
CA ILE A 709 -14.37 11.10 19.14
C ILE A 709 -12.93 11.50 18.83
N SER A 710 -12.48 12.67 19.34
CA SER A 710 -11.09 13.12 19.17
C SER A 710 -10.08 12.30 19.98
N GLN A 711 -10.52 11.48 20.94
CA GLN A 711 -9.66 10.59 21.73
C GLN A 711 -9.41 9.25 21.04
N TYR A 712 -8.40 8.52 21.53
CA TYR A 712 -8.06 7.19 21.03
C TYR A 712 -8.81 6.10 21.79
N TYR A 713 -9.99 5.76 21.30
CA TYR A 713 -10.79 4.63 21.78
C TYR A 713 -11.01 3.62 20.62
N PRO A 714 -10.01 2.78 20.29
CA PRO A 714 -9.96 2.03 19.04
C PRO A 714 -11.03 0.92 18.89
N THR A 715 -11.76 0.60 19.95
CA THR A 715 -12.87 -0.35 19.93
C THR A 715 -14.19 0.27 20.39
N ALA A 716 -14.29 1.60 20.36
CA ALA A 716 -15.50 2.31 20.69
C ALA A 716 -16.19 2.90 19.46
N VAL A 717 -17.52 2.92 19.52
CA VAL A 717 -18.39 3.73 18.66
C VAL A 717 -19.22 4.66 19.52
N CYS A 718 -19.46 5.86 19.01
CA CYS A 718 -20.27 6.88 19.68
C CYS A 718 -21.64 7.00 18.99
N GLN A 719 -22.66 7.29 19.80
CA GLN A 719 -24.02 7.56 19.35
C GLN A 719 -24.59 8.75 20.13
N ILE A 720 -25.22 9.68 19.43
CA ILE A 720 -25.95 10.77 20.08
C ILE A 720 -27.28 10.22 20.61
N GLU A 721 -27.54 10.43 21.89
CA GLU A 721 -28.77 10.05 22.58
C GLU A 721 -29.51 11.32 23.06
N ALA A 722 -30.63 11.60 22.44
CA ALA A 722 -31.41 12.80 22.73
C ALA A 722 -32.19 12.72 24.06
N ASP A 723 -32.59 11.50 24.47
CA ASP A 723 -33.48 11.25 25.59
C ASP A 723 -32.76 10.63 26.81
N LEU A 724 -31.56 11.13 27.13
CA LEU A 724 -30.89 10.73 28.37
C LEU A 724 -31.68 11.22 29.61
N PRO A 725 -31.77 10.43 30.70
CA PRO A 725 -32.39 10.84 31.94
C PRO A 725 -31.76 12.13 32.49
N GLU A 726 -32.53 12.90 33.25
CA GLU A 726 -32.07 14.18 33.86
C GLU A 726 -30.78 13.98 34.67
N GLY A 727 -29.79 14.80 34.38
CA GLY A 727 -28.48 14.76 35.02
C GLY A 727 -27.53 13.65 34.55
N VAL A 728 -27.94 12.87 33.59
CA VAL A 728 -27.08 11.86 32.91
C VAL A 728 -26.40 12.50 31.69
N ILE A 729 -25.08 12.35 31.60
CA ILE A 729 -24.30 12.88 30.48
C ILE A 729 -23.86 11.78 29.47
N GLY A 730 -23.97 10.51 29.87
CA GLY A 730 -23.68 9.40 28.98
C GLY A 730 -23.91 8.03 29.58
N LEU A 731 -23.97 7.04 28.69
CA LEU A 731 -24.06 5.61 28.98
C LEU A 731 -22.92 4.90 28.26
N VAL A 732 -22.20 4.06 28.98
CA VAL A 732 -21.19 3.17 28.40
C VAL A 732 -21.74 1.75 28.40
N CYS A 733 -21.83 1.15 27.21
CA CYS A 733 -22.29 -0.23 27.07
C CYS A 733 -21.09 -1.09 26.61
N GLU A 734 -20.80 -2.14 27.39
CA GLU A 734 -19.85 -3.19 27.02
C GLU A 734 -20.59 -4.20 26.15
N CYS A 735 -20.24 -4.24 24.87
CA CYS A 735 -21.04 -4.91 23.86
C CYS A 735 -22.51 -4.41 23.92
N LEU A 736 -23.44 -5.25 24.34
CA LEU A 736 -24.88 -4.94 24.44
C LEU A 736 -25.36 -4.65 25.87
N THR A 737 -24.45 -4.69 26.87
CA THR A 737 -24.82 -4.49 28.26
C THR A 737 -24.35 -3.13 28.74
N CYS A 738 -25.31 -2.24 29.02
CA CYS A 738 -25.00 -0.90 29.51
C CYS A 738 -24.72 -0.87 31.01
N LYS A 739 -23.73 -0.09 31.42
CA LYS A 739 -23.37 0.22 32.81
C LYS A 739 -24.36 1.19 33.43
N GLU A 740 -24.17 1.53 34.70
CA GLU A 740 -24.93 2.60 35.33
C GLU A 740 -24.73 3.93 34.60
N PRO A 741 -25.78 4.77 34.48
CA PRO A 741 -25.68 6.05 33.77
C PRO A 741 -24.65 7.00 34.45
N ALA A 742 -23.70 7.50 33.65
CA ALA A 742 -22.70 8.44 34.11
C ALA A 742 -23.31 9.86 34.28
N LYS A 743 -23.10 10.44 35.44
CA LYS A 743 -23.59 11.79 35.79
C LYS A 743 -22.48 12.84 35.86
N SER A 744 -21.22 12.44 35.68
CA SER A 744 -20.07 13.34 35.61
C SER A 744 -19.12 12.87 34.50
N GLN A 745 -18.35 13.80 33.98
CA GLN A 745 -17.34 13.51 32.95
C GLN A 745 -16.27 12.54 33.47
N GLU A 746 -15.84 12.66 34.70
CA GLU A 746 -14.88 11.75 35.34
C GLU A 746 -15.42 10.31 35.31
N ARG A 747 -16.68 10.11 35.69
CA ARG A 747 -17.30 8.79 35.72
C ARG A 747 -17.46 8.22 34.32
N LEU A 748 -17.86 9.03 33.34
CA LEU A 748 -17.98 8.64 31.94
C LEU A 748 -16.64 8.14 31.39
N LEU A 749 -15.56 8.90 31.61
CA LEU A 749 -14.20 8.53 31.14
C LEU A 749 -13.69 7.29 31.85
N GLU A 750 -13.93 7.15 33.18
CA GLU A 750 -13.54 5.95 33.93
C GLU A 750 -14.20 4.69 33.36
N GLU A 751 -15.49 4.74 33.07
CA GLU A 751 -16.23 3.61 32.49
C GLU A 751 -15.79 3.28 31.05
N ILE A 752 -15.49 4.31 30.24
CA ILE A 752 -14.93 4.10 28.90
C ILE A 752 -13.58 3.38 28.99
N LEU A 753 -12.66 3.89 29.82
CA LEU A 753 -11.34 3.28 30.00
C LEU A 753 -11.44 1.84 30.49
N HIS A 754 -12.31 1.59 31.47
CA HIS A 754 -12.56 0.24 31.95
C HIS A 754 -13.07 -0.70 30.83
N SER A 755 -14.03 -0.23 30.05
CA SER A 755 -14.58 -0.99 28.92
C SER A 755 -13.54 -1.31 27.85
N GLN A 756 -12.63 -0.38 27.56
CA GLN A 756 -11.57 -0.54 26.57
C GLN A 756 -10.45 -1.50 27.01
N THR A 757 -10.32 -1.77 28.31
CA THR A 757 -9.22 -2.53 28.90
C THR A 757 -9.69 -3.73 29.73
N ARG A 758 -10.99 -4.06 29.68
CA ARG A 758 -11.55 -5.20 30.43
C ARG A 758 -10.86 -6.52 30.06
N VAL A 759 -10.79 -7.38 31.04
CA VAL A 759 -10.04 -8.64 30.97
C VAL A 759 -10.99 -9.82 30.99
#